data_1fe581c97000b16eb80e02b4b30eb6de
#
_entry.id   1fe581c97000b16eb80e02b4b30eb6de
#
_cell.length_a   1.000
_cell.length_b   1.000
_cell.length_c   1.000
_cell.angle_alpha   90.00
_cell.angle_beta   90.00
_cell.angle_gamma   90.00
#
_symmetry.space_group_name_H-M   'P 1'
#
loop_
_entity.id
_entity.type
_entity.pdbx_description
1 polymer ?
#
loop_
_entity_poly.entity_id
_entity_poly.type
_entity_poly.pdbx_seq_one_letter_code
_entity_poly.pdbx_strand_id
1 'polypeptide(L)'
;MGEFKAVAPYQPAGDQTKAIEELSEGIRKGYKKQILKGVTGSGKTFTMAKIIEKVGKPTLVLSHNKTLAAQLYREFKDFFPDNAVEYFVSYYDYYQPEAYVPSKDLYIEKDASINDEIERLRLAATSALLERSDVIIVSTVSCIYGLGDPTTYSEMRLVLKVGEQRNISLMARQLIDMQYERNDAVGERGNFRIHGDSIEIFPAYSKMAYRIEFDWDEISKITEFDPITRADSGDYEFITVYPAKHFVVPPDELKSAMESIREEMEERYDELMASNKVLEAQRIKSRTEYDIEMMEEMGYCSGIENYSRHLTGRKEGERPFCLIDYFPKNDFLLFVDESHVTLSQVRAMYEGDHSRKQTLYDHGFRLKSAMDNRPLKYPEFEAMQDRVIYVSATPGPEEYQKAENVVEQIIRPTGLLDPEIVVRPTKNQIEDLYKEIKERIKAGDRILITTLTKKMAEDLTDYLSSLELKVRYMHSEIETFERVEIIKELRTGKCDVLVGINLLREGLDIPEVSLIAIMDADKIGFLRSATSLIQTIGRAARNVNGKVIMYADKTTDAMAEAITETQRRRAIQQAYNTEHGITPTTIKKSVQDILVRVQEEKRKAEEVNVQVMRDSFNIVEPKERKKLIKALEKEMLEHAKNLEFEEAAVLRDEIERLKEIG
;
A
#
# COMPACT_ATOMS: atom_id res chain seq x y z
N MET A 1 -10.52 13.73 -23.07
CA MET A 1 -9.99 13.94 -21.70
C MET A 1 -11.10 13.54 -20.76
N GLY A 2 -10.87 12.55 -19.91
CA GLY A 2 -11.86 12.10 -18.92
C GLY A 2 -12.09 13.19 -17.89
N GLU A 3 -13.37 13.46 -17.57
CA GLU A 3 -13.75 14.38 -16.52
C GLU A 3 -13.96 13.58 -15.22
N PHE A 4 -13.47 14.08 -14.08
CA PHE A 4 -13.73 13.44 -12.80
C PHE A 4 -15.19 13.62 -12.41
N LYS A 5 -15.86 12.50 -12.10
CA LYS A 5 -17.25 12.48 -11.67
C LYS A 5 -17.42 11.64 -10.40
N ALA A 6 -17.57 12.30 -9.27
CA ALA A 6 -17.76 11.62 -8.00
C ALA A 6 -19.22 11.22 -7.80
N VAL A 7 -19.47 9.92 -7.65
CA VAL A 7 -20.78 9.32 -7.36
C VAL A 7 -20.87 9.01 -5.87
N ALA A 8 -21.89 9.51 -5.20
CA ALA A 8 -22.17 9.19 -3.80
C ALA A 8 -23.68 9.22 -3.55
N PRO A 9 -24.21 8.37 -2.63
CA PRO A 9 -25.63 8.36 -2.29
C PRO A 9 -26.05 9.53 -1.39
N TYR A 10 -25.13 10.42 -1.04
CA TYR A 10 -25.33 11.55 -0.13
C TYR A 10 -24.65 12.82 -0.68
N GLN A 11 -25.10 13.97 -0.17
CA GLN A 11 -24.52 15.27 -0.49
C GLN A 11 -23.59 15.76 0.62
N PRO A 12 -22.69 16.72 0.34
CA PRO A 12 -21.87 17.36 1.37
C PRO A 12 -22.73 17.96 2.49
N ALA A 13 -22.36 17.71 3.74
CA ALA A 13 -23.07 18.15 4.91
C ALA A 13 -22.13 18.80 5.96
N GLY A 14 -22.67 19.65 6.81
CA GLY A 14 -21.90 20.36 7.83
C GLY A 14 -20.75 21.19 7.23
N ASP A 15 -19.57 21.04 7.81
CA ASP A 15 -18.36 21.77 7.37
C ASP A 15 -17.82 21.31 6.01
N GLN A 16 -18.29 20.17 5.46
CA GLN A 16 -17.78 19.64 4.20
C GLN A 16 -17.97 20.60 3.05
N THR A 17 -19.16 21.24 2.93
CA THR A 17 -19.43 22.20 1.86
C THR A 17 -18.45 23.36 1.89
N LYS A 18 -18.24 23.95 3.07
CA LYS A 18 -17.27 25.02 3.27
C LYS A 18 -15.84 24.58 2.97
N ALA A 19 -15.45 23.40 3.46
CA ALA A 19 -14.11 22.87 3.23
C ALA A 19 -13.81 22.63 1.74
N ILE A 20 -14.77 22.05 0.99
CA ILE A 20 -14.66 21.85 -0.44
C ILE A 20 -14.48 23.17 -1.17
N GLU A 21 -15.30 24.18 -0.83
CA GLU A 21 -15.22 25.50 -1.47
C GLU A 21 -13.90 26.20 -1.19
N GLU A 22 -13.54 26.36 0.09
CA GLU A 22 -12.36 27.12 0.50
C GLU A 22 -11.03 26.48 -0.01
N LEU A 23 -10.91 25.14 0.08
CA LEU A 23 -9.71 24.43 -0.40
C LEU A 23 -9.61 24.45 -1.93
N SER A 24 -10.72 24.28 -2.65
CA SER A 24 -10.73 24.36 -4.11
C SER A 24 -10.43 25.78 -4.61
N GLU A 25 -10.97 26.79 -3.94
CA GLU A 25 -10.69 28.18 -4.25
C GLU A 25 -9.23 28.53 -3.96
N GLY A 26 -8.66 28.01 -2.85
CA GLY A 26 -7.23 28.15 -2.56
C GLY A 26 -6.33 27.60 -3.67
N ILE A 27 -6.69 26.44 -4.25
CA ILE A 27 -5.98 25.86 -5.40
C ILE A 27 -6.06 26.81 -6.62
N ARG A 28 -7.25 27.35 -6.91
CA ARG A 28 -7.44 28.29 -8.02
C ARG A 28 -6.67 29.61 -7.84
N LYS A 29 -6.56 30.10 -6.58
CA LYS A 29 -5.74 31.26 -6.21
C LYS A 29 -4.24 31.01 -6.29
N GLY A 30 -3.82 29.76 -6.47
CA GLY A 30 -2.43 29.39 -6.58
C GLY A 30 -1.76 28.99 -5.27
N TYR A 31 -2.51 28.78 -4.18
CA TYR A 31 -1.93 28.30 -2.93
C TYR A 31 -1.27 26.93 -3.14
N LYS A 32 -0.04 26.83 -2.69
CA LYS A 32 0.76 25.60 -2.86
C LYS A 32 0.50 24.60 -1.75
N LYS A 33 0.28 25.06 -0.53
CA LYS A 33 0.12 24.20 0.65
C LYS A 33 -1.08 24.65 1.47
N GLN A 34 -2.02 23.74 1.72
CA GLN A 34 -3.21 23.98 2.52
C GLN A 34 -3.40 22.84 3.52
N ILE A 35 -4.17 23.06 4.57
CA ILE A 35 -4.52 22.07 5.58
C ILE A 35 -6.03 21.84 5.59
N LEU A 36 -6.45 20.57 5.53
CA LEU A 36 -7.76 20.10 5.94
C LEU A 36 -7.64 19.49 7.35
N LYS A 37 -7.93 20.28 8.38
CA LYS A 37 -7.96 19.82 9.78
C LYS A 37 -9.29 19.14 10.05
N GLY A 38 -9.40 17.85 9.77
CA GLY A 38 -10.65 17.11 9.86
C GLY A 38 -10.66 16.10 10.99
N VAL A 39 -11.65 16.14 11.87
CA VAL A 39 -11.81 15.17 12.96
C VAL A 39 -12.13 13.78 12.41
N THR A 40 -11.87 12.75 13.21
CA THR A 40 -12.24 11.38 12.87
C THR A 40 -13.74 11.25 12.66
N GLY A 41 -14.17 10.65 11.55
CA GLY A 41 -15.59 10.46 11.23
C GLY A 41 -16.31 11.68 10.62
N SER A 42 -15.60 12.79 10.30
CA SER A 42 -16.18 13.93 9.60
C SER A 42 -16.35 13.74 8.09
N GLY A 43 -15.90 12.60 7.53
CA GLY A 43 -16.01 12.32 6.10
C GLY A 43 -14.91 12.97 5.24
N LYS A 44 -13.68 13.06 5.75
CA LYS A 44 -12.53 13.63 5.04
C LYS A 44 -12.33 13.05 3.62
N THR A 45 -12.47 11.72 3.47
CA THR A 45 -12.31 11.05 2.16
C THR A 45 -13.32 11.56 1.14
N PHE A 46 -14.57 11.77 1.56
CA PHE A 46 -15.61 12.34 0.70
C PHE A 46 -15.29 13.79 0.32
N THR A 47 -14.80 14.58 1.28
CA THR A 47 -14.35 15.96 1.03
C THR A 47 -13.20 15.97 0.00
N MET A 48 -12.22 15.09 0.16
CA MET A 48 -11.14 14.92 -0.84
C MET A 48 -11.70 14.57 -2.22
N ALA A 49 -12.63 13.61 -2.31
CA ALA A 49 -13.26 13.22 -3.58
C ALA A 49 -13.97 14.40 -4.27
N LYS A 50 -14.70 15.20 -3.51
CA LYS A 50 -15.38 16.39 -4.06
C LYS A 50 -14.41 17.51 -4.47
N ILE A 51 -13.27 17.64 -3.81
CA ILE A 51 -12.19 18.55 -4.24
C ILE A 51 -11.57 18.06 -5.55
N ILE A 52 -11.28 16.76 -5.68
CA ILE A 52 -10.74 16.16 -6.90
C ILE A 52 -11.69 16.41 -8.09
N GLU A 53 -12.99 16.12 -7.91
CA GLU A 53 -14.02 16.39 -8.93
C GLU A 53 -14.03 17.85 -9.36
N LYS A 54 -13.96 18.78 -8.39
CA LYS A 54 -14.05 20.22 -8.64
C LYS A 54 -12.81 20.83 -9.27
N VAL A 55 -11.63 20.27 -8.96
CA VAL A 55 -10.33 20.75 -9.43
C VAL A 55 -9.94 20.12 -10.77
N GLY A 56 -10.31 18.86 -11.00
CA GLY A 56 -10.13 18.16 -12.29
C GLY A 56 -8.67 17.83 -12.63
N LYS A 57 -7.78 17.62 -11.64
CA LYS A 57 -6.36 17.31 -11.85
C LYS A 57 -6.02 15.88 -11.49
N PRO A 58 -5.07 15.24 -12.18
CA PRO A 58 -4.50 13.98 -11.72
C PRO A 58 -4.08 14.10 -10.26
N THR A 59 -4.38 13.09 -9.46
CA THR A 59 -4.26 13.19 -8.01
C THR A 59 -3.45 12.04 -7.43
N LEU A 60 -2.49 12.38 -6.56
CA LEU A 60 -1.80 11.44 -5.70
C LEU A 60 -2.33 11.57 -4.27
N VAL A 61 -2.77 10.45 -3.69
CA VAL A 61 -3.18 10.35 -2.28
C VAL A 61 -2.15 9.53 -1.54
N LEU A 62 -1.37 10.17 -0.67
CA LEU A 62 -0.29 9.54 0.09
C LEU A 62 -0.76 9.18 1.49
N SER A 63 -0.61 7.91 1.86
CA SER A 63 -0.97 7.35 3.17
C SER A 63 0.21 6.67 3.84
N HIS A 64 0.23 6.60 5.17
CA HIS A 64 1.38 6.11 5.93
C HIS A 64 1.48 4.58 6.04
N ASN A 65 0.45 3.82 5.69
CA ASN A 65 0.50 2.34 5.70
C ASN A 65 -0.39 1.69 4.63
N LYS A 66 -0.11 0.40 4.32
CA LYS A 66 -0.83 -0.37 3.30
C LYS A 66 -2.33 -0.53 3.62
N THR A 67 -2.69 -0.73 4.88
CA THR A 67 -4.08 -0.98 5.29
C THR A 67 -4.97 0.25 5.06
N LEU A 68 -4.48 1.42 5.47
CA LEU A 68 -5.19 2.67 5.24
C LEU A 68 -5.23 3.04 3.76
N ALA A 69 -4.11 2.83 3.04
CA ALA A 69 -4.07 3.03 1.59
C ALA A 69 -5.09 2.12 0.87
N ALA A 70 -5.22 0.84 1.27
CA ALA A 70 -6.21 -0.07 0.70
C ALA A 70 -7.66 0.35 1.00
N GLN A 71 -7.91 0.92 2.19
CA GLN A 71 -9.22 1.48 2.52
C GLN A 71 -9.53 2.69 1.64
N LEU A 72 -8.60 3.65 1.53
CA LEU A 72 -8.76 4.85 0.70
C LEU A 72 -8.95 4.48 -0.78
N TYR A 73 -8.16 3.52 -1.28
CA TYR A 73 -8.29 3.02 -2.66
C TYR A 73 -9.70 2.53 -2.95
N ARG A 74 -10.31 1.74 -2.05
CA ARG A 74 -11.68 1.27 -2.20
C ARG A 74 -12.69 2.41 -2.14
N GLU A 75 -12.58 3.29 -1.14
CA GLU A 75 -13.47 4.43 -1.01
C GLU A 75 -13.42 5.33 -2.27
N PHE A 76 -12.23 5.60 -2.82
CA PHE A 76 -12.10 6.36 -4.06
C PHE A 76 -12.63 5.59 -5.28
N LYS A 77 -12.44 4.27 -5.35
CA LYS A 77 -13.00 3.46 -6.43
C LYS A 77 -14.52 3.43 -6.42
N ASP A 78 -15.13 3.43 -5.23
CA ASP A 78 -16.57 3.54 -5.08
C ASP A 78 -17.07 4.96 -5.45
N PHE A 79 -16.31 6.01 -5.14
CA PHE A 79 -16.66 7.38 -5.54
C PHE A 79 -16.42 7.67 -7.03
N PHE A 80 -15.46 7.03 -7.66
CA PHE A 80 -15.06 7.27 -9.04
C PHE A 80 -15.09 5.98 -9.87
N PRO A 81 -16.26 5.37 -10.10
CA PRO A 81 -16.38 4.08 -10.79
C PRO A 81 -15.92 4.12 -12.25
N ASP A 82 -16.03 5.28 -12.92
CA ASP A 82 -15.69 5.46 -14.33
C ASP A 82 -14.28 6.06 -14.57
N ASN A 83 -13.62 6.53 -13.50
CA ASN A 83 -12.29 7.12 -13.58
C ASN A 83 -11.20 6.09 -13.22
N ALA A 84 -9.96 6.37 -13.59
CA ALA A 84 -8.84 5.52 -13.25
C ALA A 84 -8.44 5.74 -11.77
N VAL A 85 -8.81 4.82 -10.90
CA VAL A 85 -8.35 4.78 -9.51
C VAL A 85 -7.41 3.61 -9.36
N GLU A 86 -6.13 3.90 -9.03
CA GLU A 86 -5.06 2.92 -9.01
C GLU A 86 -4.36 2.86 -7.65
N TYR A 87 -3.70 1.72 -7.39
CA TYR A 87 -3.07 1.41 -6.11
C TYR A 87 -1.58 1.21 -6.26
N PHE A 88 -0.78 1.99 -5.52
CA PHE A 88 0.67 1.94 -5.64
C PHE A 88 1.34 1.82 -4.26
N VAL A 89 1.57 0.58 -3.81
CA VAL A 89 2.23 0.29 -2.53
C VAL A 89 3.42 -0.64 -2.74
N SER A 90 4.16 -0.97 -1.69
CA SER A 90 5.21 -1.98 -1.79
C SER A 90 4.63 -3.33 -2.21
N TYR A 91 5.18 -3.91 -3.26
CA TYR A 91 4.76 -5.21 -3.82
C TYR A 91 5.32 -6.42 -3.08
N TYR A 92 6.10 -6.21 -2.02
CA TYR A 92 6.61 -7.29 -1.20
C TYR A 92 5.59 -7.71 -0.13
N ASP A 93 5.26 -9.01 -0.09
CA ASP A 93 4.56 -9.62 1.04
C ASP A 93 5.51 -9.82 2.21
N TYR A 94 6.75 -10.25 1.89
CA TYR A 94 7.87 -10.33 2.81
C TYR A 94 9.07 -9.61 2.18
N TYR A 95 9.82 -8.86 2.97
CA TYR A 95 11.02 -8.16 2.51
C TYR A 95 12.09 -8.11 3.59
N GLN A 96 13.18 -8.82 3.36
CA GLN A 96 14.42 -8.68 4.09
C GLN A 96 15.44 -7.98 3.21
N PRO A 97 15.83 -6.73 3.51
CA PRO A 97 16.82 -6.03 2.71
C PRO A 97 18.18 -6.67 2.86
N GLU A 98 18.96 -6.64 1.78
CA GLU A 98 20.39 -6.97 1.80
C GLU A 98 21.10 -6.12 2.86
N ALA A 99 21.87 -6.73 3.73
CA ALA A 99 22.59 -6.05 4.79
C ALA A 99 23.88 -6.78 5.17
N TYR A 100 24.82 -6.05 5.75
CA TYR A 100 26.03 -6.64 6.33
C TYR A 100 26.20 -6.15 7.77
N VAL A 101 26.51 -7.07 8.67
CA VAL A 101 26.75 -6.81 10.09
C VAL A 101 28.24 -7.00 10.38
N PRO A 102 29.08 -5.95 10.34
CA PRO A 102 30.53 -6.08 10.45
C PRO A 102 31.01 -6.75 11.74
N SER A 103 30.32 -6.49 12.87
CA SER A 103 30.67 -7.06 14.17
C SER A 103 30.52 -8.59 14.27
N LYS A 104 29.77 -9.20 13.36
CA LYS A 104 29.50 -10.64 13.29
C LYS A 104 30.04 -11.28 12.02
N ASP A 105 30.62 -10.48 11.12
CA ASP A 105 30.98 -10.89 9.75
C ASP A 105 29.82 -11.64 9.07
N LEU A 106 28.61 -11.11 9.24
CA LEU A 106 27.38 -11.73 8.76
C LEU A 106 26.80 -10.94 7.59
N TYR A 107 26.82 -11.54 6.42
CA TYR A 107 26.10 -11.04 5.26
C TYR A 107 24.68 -11.62 5.24
N ILE A 108 23.70 -10.75 5.13
CA ILE A 108 22.29 -11.09 5.00
C ILE A 108 21.90 -10.83 3.55
N GLU A 109 21.60 -11.88 2.84
CA GLU A 109 21.14 -11.78 1.46
C GLU A 109 19.75 -11.16 1.40
N LYS A 110 19.46 -10.45 0.29
CA LYS A 110 18.10 -9.96 0.03
C LYS A 110 17.18 -11.16 -0.12
N ASP A 111 16.15 -11.22 0.74
CA ASP A 111 15.07 -12.20 0.62
C ASP A 111 13.74 -11.46 0.51
N ALA A 112 12.94 -11.80 -0.51
CA ALA A 112 11.70 -11.13 -0.77
C ALA A 112 10.71 -12.04 -1.50
N SER A 113 9.47 -12.02 -1.06
CA SER A 113 8.35 -12.58 -1.81
C SER A 113 7.55 -11.45 -2.45
N ILE A 114 7.37 -11.54 -3.76
CA ILE A 114 6.63 -10.56 -4.54
C ILE A 114 5.17 -10.98 -4.60
N ASN A 115 4.28 -10.01 -4.42
CA ASN A 115 2.86 -10.18 -4.65
C ASN A 115 2.53 -9.75 -6.09
N ASP A 116 2.22 -10.72 -6.92
CA ASP A 116 1.97 -10.50 -8.35
C ASP A 116 0.80 -9.55 -8.63
N GLU A 117 -0.25 -9.59 -7.79
CA GLU A 117 -1.39 -8.69 -7.97
C GLU A 117 -1.03 -7.24 -7.62
N ILE A 118 -0.22 -7.02 -6.57
CA ILE A 118 0.26 -5.67 -6.24
C ILE A 118 1.24 -5.17 -7.31
N GLU A 119 2.09 -6.04 -7.87
CA GLU A 119 2.97 -5.68 -8.99
C GLU A 119 2.15 -5.23 -10.20
N ARG A 120 1.10 -6.00 -10.57
CA ARG A 120 0.17 -5.62 -11.63
C ARG A 120 -0.45 -4.24 -11.38
N LEU A 121 -0.94 -3.98 -10.17
CA LEU A 121 -1.56 -2.69 -9.82
C LEU A 121 -0.56 -1.53 -9.90
N ARG A 122 0.71 -1.75 -9.57
CA ARG A 122 1.77 -0.74 -9.72
C ARG A 122 2.03 -0.40 -11.20
N LEU A 123 2.09 -1.41 -12.05
CA LEU A 123 2.24 -1.22 -13.50
C LEU A 123 0.99 -0.55 -14.10
N ALA A 124 -0.20 -0.92 -13.65
CA ALA A 124 -1.44 -0.26 -14.04
C ALA A 124 -1.44 1.24 -13.67
N ALA A 125 -0.94 1.59 -12.48
CA ALA A 125 -0.85 2.97 -12.03
C ALA A 125 0.05 3.83 -12.94
N THR A 126 1.23 3.34 -13.30
CA THR A 126 2.15 4.06 -14.19
C THR A 126 1.62 4.16 -15.62
N SER A 127 1.03 3.09 -16.16
CA SER A 127 0.42 3.10 -17.49
C SER A 127 -0.77 4.07 -17.56
N ALA A 128 -1.64 4.05 -16.53
CA ALA A 128 -2.78 4.97 -16.46
C ALA A 128 -2.36 6.45 -16.46
N LEU A 129 -1.29 6.81 -15.72
CA LEU A 129 -0.75 8.18 -15.69
C LEU A 129 -0.24 8.65 -17.07
N LEU A 130 0.25 7.73 -17.89
CA LEU A 130 0.74 8.06 -19.25
C LEU A 130 -0.38 8.13 -20.29
N GLU A 131 -1.52 7.49 -20.04
CA GLU A 131 -2.65 7.43 -21.00
C GLU A 131 -3.78 8.40 -20.68
N ARG A 132 -4.03 8.66 -19.39
CA ARG A 132 -5.23 9.35 -18.93
C ARG A 132 -4.89 10.58 -18.10
N SER A 133 -5.78 11.57 -18.12
CA SER A 133 -5.71 12.76 -17.26
C SER A 133 -6.61 12.67 -16.02
N ASP A 134 -7.52 11.70 -15.97
CA ASP A 134 -8.50 11.48 -14.90
C ASP A 134 -8.06 10.33 -13.98
N VAL A 135 -6.85 10.44 -13.44
CA VAL A 135 -6.19 9.38 -12.65
C VAL A 135 -6.07 9.78 -11.18
N ILE A 136 -6.45 8.88 -10.30
CA ILE A 136 -6.23 8.97 -8.85
C ILE A 136 -5.34 7.82 -8.44
N ILE A 137 -4.14 8.11 -7.90
CA ILE A 137 -3.26 7.09 -7.35
C ILE A 137 -3.31 7.15 -5.84
N VAL A 138 -3.66 6.02 -5.19
CA VAL A 138 -3.51 5.88 -3.75
C VAL A 138 -2.22 5.12 -3.45
N SER A 139 -1.32 5.76 -2.72
CA SER A 139 0.02 5.22 -2.47
C SER A 139 0.43 5.30 -1.00
N THR A 140 1.44 4.51 -0.65
CA THR A 140 2.24 4.68 0.56
C THR A 140 3.56 5.39 0.22
N VAL A 141 4.48 5.49 1.17
CA VAL A 141 5.85 6.01 0.92
C VAL A 141 6.60 5.29 -0.22
N SER A 142 6.05 4.21 -0.77
CA SER A 142 6.59 3.56 -1.97
C SER A 142 6.67 4.50 -3.18
N CYS A 143 5.89 5.57 -3.21
CA CYS A 143 5.92 6.58 -4.29
C CYS A 143 7.21 7.38 -4.37
N ILE A 144 8.01 7.43 -3.30
CA ILE A 144 9.31 8.15 -3.26
C ILE A 144 10.51 7.25 -3.55
N TYR A 145 10.30 5.95 -3.77
CA TYR A 145 11.37 5.00 -4.13
C TYR A 145 11.60 4.98 -5.63
N GLY A 146 12.83 4.58 -5.99
CA GLY A 146 13.28 4.51 -7.38
C GLY A 146 12.36 3.65 -8.27
N LEU A 147 12.03 4.21 -9.42
CA LEU A 147 11.39 3.56 -10.57
C LEU A 147 12.21 3.81 -11.83
N GLY A 148 11.85 3.15 -12.92
CA GLY A 148 12.40 3.45 -14.24
C GLY A 148 12.07 4.88 -14.70
N ASP A 149 12.82 5.36 -15.68
CA ASP A 149 12.57 6.66 -16.31
C ASP A 149 11.20 6.66 -17.02
N PRO A 150 10.27 7.57 -16.68
CA PRO A 150 8.98 7.66 -17.33
C PRO A 150 9.07 7.94 -18.84
N THR A 151 10.11 8.66 -19.29
CA THR A 151 10.33 8.94 -20.72
C THR A 151 10.65 7.65 -21.46
N THR A 152 11.67 6.92 -21.03
CA THR A 152 12.06 5.62 -21.59
C THR A 152 10.90 4.62 -21.56
N TYR A 153 10.20 4.52 -20.39
CA TYR A 153 9.03 3.65 -20.24
C TYR A 153 7.91 4.00 -21.25
N SER A 154 7.66 5.29 -21.50
CA SER A 154 6.67 5.75 -22.46
C SER A 154 7.12 5.55 -23.91
N GLU A 155 8.41 5.75 -24.24
CA GLU A 155 8.96 5.59 -25.59
C GLU A 155 9.02 4.13 -26.03
N MET A 156 9.27 3.21 -25.12
CA MET A 156 9.29 1.78 -25.38
C MET A 156 7.90 1.15 -25.56
N ARG A 157 6.80 1.91 -25.35
CA ARG A 157 5.45 1.38 -25.58
C ARG A 157 5.24 0.94 -27.02
N LEU A 158 4.46 -0.11 -27.21
CA LEU A 158 4.06 -0.63 -28.51
C LEU A 158 2.63 -0.18 -28.82
N VAL A 159 2.46 0.66 -29.85
CA VAL A 159 1.15 1.07 -30.34
C VAL A 159 0.82 0.21 -31.55
N LEU A 160 -0.36 -0.43 -31.55
CA LEU A 160 -0.86 -1.30 -32.62
C LEU A 160 -2.21 -0.77 -33.11
N LYS A 161 -2.36 -0.70 -34.44
CA LYS A 161 -3.59 -0.20 -35.06
C LYS A 161 -4.04 -1.14 -36.18
N VAL A 162 -5.34 -1.38 -36.29
CA VAL A 162 -5.94 -2.14 -37.38
C VAL A 162 -5.65 -1.43 -38.70
N GLY A 163 -5.25 -2.20 -39.72
CA GLY A 163 -4.82 -1.73 -41.03
C GLY A 163 -3.34 -1.30 -41.12
N GLU A 164 -2.57 -1.44 -40.02
CA GLU A 164 -1.14 -1.12 -40.00
C GLU A 164 -0.33 -2.31 -40.53
N GLN A 165 0.68 -2.01 -41.38
CA GLN A 165 1.65 -3.01 -41.84
C GLN A 165 2.67 -3.28 -40.76
N ARG A 166 2.73 -4.51 -40.26
CA ARG A 166 3.61 -4.95 -39.15
C ARG A 166 4.09 -6.37 -39.36
N ASN A 167 5.39 -6.55 -39.25
CA ASN A 167 5.97 -7.91 -39.29
C ASN A 167 5.92 -8.55 -37.88
N ILE A 168 5.34 -9.74 -37.79
CA ILE A 168 5.19 -10.51 -36.53
C ILE A 168 6.52 -10.72 -35.82
N SER A 169 7.58 -11.07 -36.55
CA SER A 169 8.90 -11.35 -35.96
C SER A 169 9.55 -10.10 -35.37
N LEU A 170 9.38 -8.94 -36.04
CA LEU A 170 9.87 -7.66 -35.50
C LEU A 170 9.07 -7.23 -34.25
N MET A 171 7.75 -7.44 -34.27
CA MET A 171 6.91 -7.17 -33.12
C MET A 171 7.25 -8.06 -31.93
N ALA A 172 7.52 -9.36 -32.15
CA ALA A 172 7.99 -10.27 -31.12
C ALA A 172 9.32 -9.80 -30.48
N ARG A 173 10.26 -9.29 -31.30
CA ARG A 173 11.51 -8.72 -30.79
C ARG A 173 11.26 -7.47 -29.95
N GLN A 174 10.39 -6.56 -30.38
CA GLN A 174 10.00 -5.39 -29.58
C GLN A 174 9.38 -5.79 -28.23
N LEU A 175 8.54 -6.81 -28.19
CA LEU A 175 7.97 -7.32 -26.96
C LEU A 175 9.06 -7.87 -26.01
N ILE A 176 10.08 -8.56 -26.54
CA ILE A 176 11.23 -9.02 -25.74
C ILE A 176 12.03 -7.82 -25.18
N ASP A 177 12.31 -6.81 -25.99
CA ASP A 177 12.98 -5.58 -25.54
C ASP A 177 12.15 -4.85 -24.45
N MET A 178 10.82 -4.96 -24.48
CA MET A 178 9.89 -4.49 -23.47
C MET A 178 9.79 -5.42 -22.23
N GLN A 179 10.63 -6.44 -22.11
CA GLN A 179 10.68 -7.41 -21.03
C GLN A 179 9.45 -8.34 -20.94
N TYR A 180 8.77 -8.60 -22.07
CA TYR A 180 7.82 -9.70 -22.19
C TYR A 180 8.55 -10.99 -22.51
N GLU A 181 8.09 -12.10 -21.94
CA GLU A 181 8.63 -13.41 -22.20
C GLU A 181 7.75 -14.17 -23.21
N ARG A 182 8.39 -14.81 -24.20
CA ARG A 182 7.66 -15.69 -25.11
C ARG A 182 7.36 -17.02 -24.44
N ASN A 183 6.08 -17.34 -24.32
CA ASN A 183 5.63 -18.64 -23.80
C ASN A 183 4.43 -19.11 -24.61
N ASP A 184 4.68 -20.01 -25.57
CA ASP A 184 3.63 -20.51 -26.46
C ASP A 184 2.69 -21.53 -25.75
N ALA A 185 3.06 -22.04 -24.57
CA ALA A 185 2.30 -23.03 -23.83
C ALA A 185 1.32 -22.40 -22.81
N VAL A 186 1.76 -21.37 -22.08
CA VAL A 186 0.99 -20.76 -20.99
C VAL A 186 0.85 -19.25 -21.23
N GLY A 187 -0.38 -18.76 -21.20
CA GLY A 187 -0.68 -17.34 -21.32
C GLY A 187 -0.78 -16.70 -19.95
N GLU A 188 0.36 -16.35 -19.36
CA GLU A 188 0.46 -15.65 -18.09
C GLU A 188 0.81 -14.16 -18.30
N ARG A 189 0.55 -13.38 -17.31
CA ARG A 189 0.83 -11.94 -17.26
C ARG A 189 2.32 -11.65 -17.52
N GLY A 190 2.62 -10.73 -18.41
CA GLY A 190 3.98 -10.42 -18.84
C GLY A 190 4.52 -11.35 -19.94
N ASN A 191 3.69 -12.25 -20.47
CA ASN A 191 4.06 -13.13 -21.57
C ASN A 191 3.39 -12.71 -22.88
N PHE A 192 3.89 -13.26 -23.98
CA PHE A 192 3.20 -13.28 -25.26
C PHE A 192 3.39 -14.65 -25.93
N ARG A 193 2.48 -14.99 -26.84
CA ARG A 193 2.58 -16.21 -27.65
C ARG A 193 2.21 -15.98 -29.08
N ILE A 194 2.74 -16.81 -29.98
CA ILE A 194 2.50 -16.74 -31.41
C ILE A 194 1.83 -18.02 -31.87
N HIS A 195 0.66 -17.89 -32.50
CA HIS A 195 -0.08 -19.00 -33.08
C HIS A 195 -0.46 -18.70 -34.52
N GLY A 196 0.28 -19.29 -35.49
CA GLY A 196 0.07 -19.04 -36.91
C GLY A 196 0.21 -17.56 -37.24
N ASP A 197 -0.85 -16.97 -37.75
CA ASP A 197 -0.94 -15.55 -38.13
C ASP A 197 -1.51 -14.68 -37.01
N SER A 198 -1.31 -15.04 -35.75
CA SER A 198 -1.76 -14.23 -34.63
C SER A 198 -0.73 -14.17 -33.51
N ILE A 199 -0.73 -13.03 -32.78
CA ILE A 199 0.00 -12.84 -31.54
C ILE A 199 -1.01 -12.57 -30.43
N GLU A 200 -0.88 -13.29 -29.33
CA GLU A 200 -1.59 -12.98 -28.09
C GLU A 200 -0.62 -12.37 -27.08
N ILE A 201 -0.99 -11.21 -26.53
CA ILE A 201 -0.20 -10.46 -25.56
C ILE A 201 -0.97 -10.47 -24.25
N PHE A 202 -0.29 -10.82 -23.15
CA PHE A 202 -0.83 -10.81 -21.80
C PHE A 202 -0.17 -9.66 -21.02
N PRO A 203 -0.74 -8.44 -21.03
CA PRO A 203 -0.10 -7.28 -20.45
C PRO A 203 0.19 -7.45 -18.97
N ALA A 204 1.37 -6.98 -18.53
CA ALA A 204 1.77 -7.11 -17.13
C ALA A 204 0.91 -6.28 -16.17
N TYR A 205 0.21 -5.27 -16.66
CA TYR A 205 -0.63 -4.32 -15.92
C TYR A 205 -2.14 -4.60 -16.00
N SER A 206 -2.58 -5.58 -16.83
CA SER A 206 -3.99 -5.88 -17.05
C SER A 206 -4.35 -7.30 -16.62
N LYS A 207 -5.63 -7.53 -16.34
CA LYS A 207 -6.23 -8.87 -16.19
C LYS A 207 -6.70 -9.43 -17.53
N MET A 208 -6.88 -8.56 -18.53
CA MET A 208 -7.31 -8.91 -19.89
C MET A 208 -6.09 -9.08 -20.78
N ALA A 209 -6.25 -9.84 -21.84
CA ALA A 209 -5.24 -10.09 -22.86
C ALA A 209 -5.73 -9.60 -24.22
N TYR A 210 -4.79 -9.37 -25.14
CA TYR A 210 -5.09 -8.94 -26.50
C TYR A 210 -4.68 -10.03 -27.50
N ARG A 211 -5.55 -10.31 -28.46
CA ARG A 211 -5.26 -11.12 -29.65
C ARG A 211 -5.19 -10.21 -30.84
N ILE A 212 -4.04 -10.23 -31.53
CA ILE A 212 -3.75 -9.44 -32.74
C ILE A 212 -3.68 -10.44 -33.90
N GLU A 213 -4.62 -10.36 -34.82
CA GLU A 213 -4.70 -11.20 -36.00
C GLU A 213 -4.11 -10.47 -37.20
N PHE A 214 -3.40 -11.19 -38.04
CA PHE A 214 -2.74 -10.66 -39.22
C PHE A 214 -3.32 -11.29 -40.48
N ASP A 215 -3.48 -10.45 -41.53
CA ASP A 215 -3.63 -10.90 -42.87
C ASP A 215 -2.34 -10.54 -43.62
N TRP A 216 -1.47 -11.52 -43.83
CA TRP A 216 -0.05 -11.36 -44.21
C TRP A 216 0.68 -10.49 -43.20
N ASP A 217 1.19 -9.35 -43.59
CA ASP A 217 1.89 -8.38 -42.71
C ASP A 217 0.97 -7.20 -42.27
N GLU A 218 -0.33 -7.29 -42.44
CA GLU A 218 -1.28 -6.26 -42.01
C GLU A 218 -2.10 -6.71 -40.83
N ILE A 219 -2.22 -5.86 -39.81
CA ILE A 219 -3.09 -6.12 -38.66
C ILE A 219 -4.56 -6.04 -39.10
N SER A 220 -5.21 -7.20 -39.18
CA SER A 220 -6.60 -7.33 -39.61
C SER A 220 -7.60 -7.10 -38.49
N LYS A 221 -7.25 -7.51 -37.26
CA LYS A 221 -8.14 -7.43 -36.09
C LYS A 221 -7.37 -7.37 -34.80
N ILE A 222 -7.92 -6.63 -33.82
CA ILE A 222 -7.43 -6.60 -32.43
C ILE A 222 -8.62 -6.89 -31.53
N THR A 223 -8.56 -8.00 -30.75
CA THR A 223 -9.62 -8.43 -29.85
C THR A 223 -9.09 -8.51 -28.42
N GLU A 224 -9.79 -7.88 -27.48
CA GLU A 224 -9.56 -8.10 -26.05
C GLU A 224 -10.32 -9.35 -25.60
N PHE A 225 -9.67 -10.17 -24.77
CA PHE A 225 -10.28 -11.41 -24.25
C PHE A 225 -9.83 -11.69 -22.82
N ASP A 226 -10.65 -12.43 -22.09
CA ASP A 226 -10.29 -12.95 -20.78
C ASP A 226 -9.34 -14.16 -20.94
N PRO A 227 -8.11 -14.12 -20.40
CA PRO A 227 -7.12 -15.18 -20.57
C PRO A 227 -7.54 -16.53 -19.97
N ILE A 228 -8.44 -16.52 -18.97
CA ILE A 228 -8.91 -17.71 -18.25
C ILE A 228 -10.08 -18.35 -19.00
N THR A 229 -11.15 -17.59 -19.23
CA THR A 229 -12.37 -18.10 -19.87
C THR A 229 -12.28 -18.13 -21.39
N ARG A 230 -11.30 -17.45 -21.98
CA ARG A 230 -11.09 -17.25 -23.42
C ARG A 230 -12.26 -16.51 -24.10
N ALA A 231 -13.15 -15.91 -23.32
CA ALA A 231 -14.25 -15.13 -23.81
C ALA A 231 -13.77 -13.79 -24.36
N ASP A 232 -14.17 -13.44 -25.58
CA ASP A 232 -13.90 -12.15 -26.17
C ASP A 232 -14.72 -11.07 -25.46
N SER A 233 -14.04 -9.96 -25.09
CA SER A 233 -14.62 -8.81 -24.38
C SER A 233 -15.01 -7.68 -25.34
N GLY A 234 -14.24 -7.49 -26.41
CA GLY A 234 -14.49 -6.47 -27.41
C GLY A 234 -13.39 -6.36 -28.46
N ASP A 235 -13.72 -5.69 -29.57
CA ASP A 235 -12.77 -5.39 -30.64
C ASP A 235 -12.31 -3.92 -30.54
N TYR A 236 -11.04 -3.69 -30.83
CA TYR A 236 -10.40 -2.38 -30.74
C TYR A 236 -9.80 -1.95 -32.07
N GLU A 237 -9.92 -0.68 -32.42
CA GLU A 237 -9.24 -0.12 -33.58
C GLU A 237 -7.75 0.11 -33.36
N PHE A 238 -7.36 0.40 -32.10
CA PHE A 238 -5.98 0.53 -31.69
C PHE A 238 -5.83 0.17 -30.21
N ILE A 239 -4.64 -0.29 -29.85
CA ILE A 239 -4.22 -0.53 -28.44
C ILE A 239 -2.81 0.02 -28.20
N THR A 240 -2.51 0.30 -26.94
CA THR A 240 -1.15 0.60 -26.48
C THR A 240 -0.72 -0.46 -25.49
N VAL A 241 0.43 -1.06 -25.73
CA VAL A 241 1.05 -2.04 -24.80
C VAL A 241 2.27 -1.39 -24.17
N TYR A 242 2.31 -1.37 -22.84
CA TYR A 242 3.44 -0.85 -22.05
C TYR A 242 4.40 -1.96 -21.65
N PRO A 243 5.66 -1.63 -21.33
CA PRO A 243 6.64 -2.60 -20.86
C PRO A 243 6.16 -3.43 -19.68
N ALA A 244 6.61 -4.68 -19.62
CA ALA A 244 6.24 -5.62 -18.56
C ALA A 244 6.89 -5.31 -17.19
N LYS A 245 7.92 -4.46 -17.17
CA LYS A 245 8.64 -4.03 -15.94
C LYS A 245 8.91 -2.52 -15.97
N HIS A 246 9.05 -1.90 -14.78
CA HIS A 246 9.36 -0.47 -14.70
C HIS A 246 10.80 -0.13 -15.13
N PHE A 247 11.76 -1.02 -14.84
CA PHE A 247 13.15 -0.85 -15.26
C PHE A 247 13.34 -1.52 -16.62
N VAL A 248 13.12 -0.76 -17.67
CA VAL A 248 13.41 -1.15 -19.05
C VAL A 248 14.42 -0.18 -19.63
N VAL A 249 15.35 -0.70 -20.42
CA VAL A 249 16.42 0.08 -21.02
C VAL A 249 16.57 -0.36 -22.47
N PRO A 250 16.63 0.57 -23.44
CA PRO A 250 16.91 0.24 -24.83
C PRO A 250 18.24 -0.54 -24.95
N PRO A 251 18.37 -1.52 -25.86
CA PRO A 251 19.56 -2.36 -25.98
C PRO A 251 20.87 -1.59 -26.17
N ASP A 252 20.86 -0.48 -26.90
CA ASP A 252 22.06 0.35 -27.12
C ASP A 252 22.48 1.10 -25.84
N GLU A 253 21.51 1.58 -25.07
CA GLU A 253 21.75 2.24 -23.76
C GLU A 253 22.22 1.24 -22.72
N LEU A 254 21.68 0.01 -22.73
CA LEU A 254 22.10 -1.06 -21.81
C LEU A 254 23.58 -1.39 -22.01
N LYS A 255 24.04 -1.46 -23.27
CA LYS A 255 25.45 -1.70 -23.58
C LYS A 255 26.36 -0.60 -23.01
N SER A 256 26.01 0.65 -23.21
CA SER A 256 26.75 1.79 -22.66
C SER A 256 26.75 1.80 -21.12
N ALA A 257 25.63 1.42 -20.51
CA ALA A 257 25.51 1.30 -19.06
C ALA A 257 26.45 0.20 -18.51
N MET A 258 26.52 -0.96 -19.17
CA MET A 258 27.42 -2.05 -18.77
C MET A 258 28.90 -1.66 -18.85
N GLU A 259 29.31 -0.89 -19.87
CA GLU A 259 30.66 -0.34 -19.96
C GLU A 259 30.95 0.59 -18.77
N SER A 260 30.04 1.51 -18.44
CA SER A 260 30.17 2.42 -17.30
C SER A 260 30.16 1.70 -15.95
N ILE A 261 29.38 0.62 -15.79
CA ILE A 261 29.40 -0.23 -14.58
C ILE A 261 30.76 -0.92 -14.43
N ARG A 262 31.35 -1.40 -15.54
CA ARG A 262 32.67 -2.04 -15.54
C ARG A 262 33.76 -1.05 -15.13
N GLU A 263 33.71 0.18 -15.64
CA GLU A 263 34.64 1.24 -15.27
C GLU A 263 34.56 1.55 -13.77
N GLU A 264 33.37 1.75 -13.21
CA GLU A 264 33.19 1.99 -11.78
C GLU A 264 33.69 0.81 -10.92
N MET A 265 33.48 -0.41 -11.40
CA MET A 265 33.96 -1.62 -10.73
C MET A 265 35.49 -1.69 -10.71
N GLU A 266 36.16 -1.40 -11.83
CA GLU A 266 37.63 -1.41 -11.93
C GLU A 266 38.23 -0.33 -11.03
N GLU A 267 37.71 0.90 -11.05
CA GLU A 267 38.12 1.96 -10.15
C GLU A 267 38.01 1.54 -8.67
N ARG A 268 36.85 0.97 -8.30
CA ARG A 268 36.63 0.51 -6.93
C ARG A 268 37.53 -0.67 -6.54
N TYR A 269 37.79 -1.58 -7.45
CA TYR A 269 38.70 -2.69 -7.24
C TYR A 269 40.13 -2.18 -6.93
N ASP A 270 40.61 -1.23 -7.71
CA ASP A 270 41.95 -0.65 -7.53
C ASP A 270 42.05 0.13 -6.20
N GLU A 271 41.04 0.90 -5.81
CA GLU A 271 40.98 1.58 -4.51
C GLU A 271 41.09 0.60 -3.33
N LEU A 272 40.32 -0.50 -3.39
CA LEU A 272 40.31 -1.51 -2.33
C LEU A 272 41.63 -2.27 -2.27
N MET A 273 42.23 -2.60 -3.42
CA MET A 273 43.58 -3.20 -3.49
C MET A 273 44.66 -2.28 -2.93
N ALA A 274 44.63 -1.00 -3.28
CA ALA A 274 45.56 0.02 -2.74
C ALA A 274 45.39 0.19 -1.20
N SER A 275 44.19 -0.06 -0.69
CA SER A 275 43.89 -0.04 0.75
C SER A 275 44.14 -1.38 1.45
N ASN A 276 44.75 -2.35 0.79
CA ASN A 276 45.00 -3.71 1.26
C ASN A 276 43.74 -4.50 1.68
N LYS A 277 42.58 -4.15 1.10
CA LYS A 277 41.29 -4.82 1.27
C LYS A 277 41.05 -5.85 0.16
N VAL A 278 41.91 -6.86 0.11
CA VAL A 278 41.94 -7.84 -1.00
C VAL A 278 40.66 -8.64 -1.10
N LEU A 279 40.06 -9.03 0.03
CA LEU A 279 38.84 -9.81 0.05
C LEU A 279 37.63 -9.00 -0.49
N GLU A 280 37.49 -7.75 -0.06
CA GLU A 280 36.46 -6.82 -0.52
C GLU A 280 36.61 -6.52 -2.02
N ALA A 281 37.87 -6.36 -2.50
CA ALA A 281 38.17 -6.14 -3.91
C ALA A 281 37.71 -7.35 -4.76
N GLN A 282 38.04 -8.57 -4.37
CA GLN A 282 37.63 -9.77 -5.10
C GLN A 282 36.10 -9.96 -5.06
N ARG A 283 35.47 -9.64 -3.93
CA ARG A 283 34.02 -9.76 -3.75
C ARG A 283 33.27 -8.84 -4.71
N ILE A 284 33.64 -7.55 -4.76
CA ILE A 284 32.97 -6.60 -5.65
C ILE A 284 33.17 -6.94 -7.11
N LYS A 285 34.42 -7.37 -7.49
CA LYS A 285 34.73 -7.77 -8.85
C LYS A 285 33.90 -8.96 -9.31
N SER A 286 33.95 -10.08 -8.58
CA SER A 286 33.21 -11.29 -8.96
C SER A 286 31.69 -11.07 -9.03
N ARG A 287 31.14 -10.28 -8.11
CA ARG A 287 29.72 -9.96 -8.11
C ARG A 287 29.32 -9.12 -9.32
N THR A 288 30.09 -8.06 -9.60
CA THR A 288 29.75 -7.14 -10.68
C THR A 288 29.94 -7.79 -12.05
N GLU A 289 31.00 -8.59 -12.24
CA GLU A 289 31.23 -9.35 -13.47
C GLU A 289 30.06 -10.32 -13.74
N TYR A 290 29.61 -11.05 -12.72
CA TYR A 290 28.44 -11.93 -12.82
C TYR A 290 27.15 -11.16 -13.18
N ASP A 291 26.90 -10.02 -12.53
CA ASP A 291 25.71 -9.21 -12.81
C ASP A 291 25.76 -8.64 -14.25
N ILE A 292 26.93 -8.26 -14.77
CA ILE A 292 27.13 -7.82 -16.17
C ILE A 292 26.86 -8.97 -17.14
N GLU A 293 27.42 -10.17 -16.89
CA GLU A 293 27.18 -11.35 -17.72
C GLU A 293 25.69 -11.67 -17.83
N MET A 294 24.97 -11.61 -16.72
CA MET A 294 23.51 -11.81 -16.71
C MET A 294 22.75 -10.73 -17.52
N MET A 295 23.21 -9.47 -17.46
CA MET A 295 22.63 -8.39 -18.26
C MET A 295 22.93 -8.56 -19.75
N GLU A 296 24.11 -9.07 -20.13
CA GLU A 296 24.48 -9.37 -21.53
C GLU A 296 23.64 -10.50 -22.12
N GLU A 297 23.41 -11.57 -21.37
CA GLU A 297 22.71 -12.77 -21.83
C GLU A 297 21.18 -12.65 -21.77
N MET A 298 20.67 -12.06 -20.69
CA MET A 298 19.23 -12.04 -20.36
C MET A 298 18.60 -10.64 -20.46
N GLY A 299 19.41 -9.59 -20.68
CA GLY A 299 18.93 -8.20 -20.59
C GLY A 299 18.58 -7.75 -19.18
N TYR A 300 18.85 -8.57 -18.15
CA TYR A 300 18.45 -8.34 -16.77
C TYR A 300 19.34 -9.10 -15.79
N CYS A 301 19.54 -8.54 -14.56
CA CYS A 301 20.17 -9.27 -13.45
C CYS A 301 19.39 -9.10 -12.15
N SER A 302 19.58 -10.00 -11.20
CA SER A 302 18.98 -9.88 -9.86
C SER A 302 19.56 -8.67 -9.13
N GLY A 303 18.68 -7.72 -8.75
CA GLY A 303 19.10 -6.47 -8.12
C GLY A 303 19.57 -5.40 -9.11
N ILE A 304 19.11 -5.46 -10.36
CA ILE A 304 19.41 -4.48 -11.43
C ILE A 304 19.19 -3.04 -10.99
N GLU A 305 18.27 -2.81 -10.05
CA GLU A 305 18.01 -1.51 -9.46
C GLU A 305 19.23 -0.86 -8.78
N ASN A 306 20.23 -1.67 -8.35
CA ASN A 306 21.48 -1.14 -7.78
C ASN A 306 22.36 -0.45 -8.83
N TYR A 307 22.12 -0.72 -10.09
CA TYR A 307 22.79 -0.10 -11.23
C TYR A 307 21.94 0.99 -11.90
N SER A 308 20.81 1.38 -11.30
CA SER A 308 19.83 2.32 -11.88
C SER A 308 20.45 3.65 -12.29
N ARG A 309 21.52 4.13 -11.64
CA ARG A 309 22.24 5.34 -12.02
C ARG A 309 22.82 5.22 -13.44
N HIS A 310 23.49 4.12 -13.73
CA HIS A 310 24.08 3.85 -15.05
C HIS A 310 23.01 3.61 -16.11
N LEU A 311 22.00 2.80 -15.77
CA LEU A 311 20.90 2.46 -16.67
C LEU A 311 20.04 3.65 -17.09
N THR A 312 20.03 4.73 -16.31
CA THR A 312 19.27 5.96 -16.60
C THR A 312 20.17 7.15 -16.94
N GLY A 313 21.47 6.94 -17.11
CA GLY A 313 22.44 8.00 -17.48
C GLY A 313 22.55 9.14 -16.46
N ARG A 314 22.12 8.94 -15.19
CA ARG A 314 22.15 9.96 -14.13
C ARG A 314 23.57 10.17 -13.62
N LYS A 315 23.83 11.39 -13.14
CA LYS A 315 25.08 11.74 -12.46
C LYS A 315 25.07 11.23 -11.02
N GLU A 316 26.26 11.09 -10.45
CA GLU A 316 26.41 10.73 -9.03
C GLU A 316 25.66 11.70 -8.11
N GLY A 317 24.91 11.15 -7.16
CA GLY A 317 24.11 11.91 -6.19
C GLY A 317 22.79 12.47 -6.75
N GLU A 318 22.56 12.39 -8.05
CA GLU A 318 21.30 12.81 -8.65
C GLU A 318 20.15 11.93 -8.16
N ARG A 319 18.97 12.55 -7.90
CA ARG A 319 17.83 11.82 -7.39
C ARG A 319 17.32 10.77 -8.37
N PRO A 320 16.81 9.63 -7.91
CA PRO A 320 16.17 8.66 -8.80
C PRO A 320 14.84 9.19 -9.34
N PHE A 321 14.40 8.65 -10.46
CA PHE A 321 13.01 8.77 -10.88
C PHE A 321 12.12 7.98 -9.93
N CYS A 322 10.92 8.48 -9.66
CA CYS A 322 9.95 7.86 -8.79
C CYS A 322 8.52 8.02 -9.35
N LEU A 323 7.50 7.53 -8.66
CA LEU A 323 6.12 7.63 -9.12
C LEU A 323 5.69 9.07 -9.44
N ILE A 324 6.20 10.05 -8.68
CA ILE A 324 5.81 11.46 -8.86
C ILE A 324 6.28 12.00 -10.22
N ASP A 325 7.34 11.44 -10.81
CA ASP A 325 7.84 11.83 -12.13
C ASP A 325 6.91 11.39 -13.28
N TYR A 326 6.01 10.44 -13.05
CA TYR A 326 4.99 10.03 -14.01
C TYR A 326 3.78 10.96 -14.06
N PHE A 327 3.62 11.83 -13.04
CA PHE A 327 2.57 12.86 -13.05
C PHE A 327 2.96 14.03 -13.97
N PRO A 328 1.96 14.74 -14.53
CA PRO A 328 2.22 15.96 -15.28
C PRO A 328 2.98 16.97 -14.41
N LYS A 329 4.08 17.49 -14.95
CA LYS A 329 4.94 18.41 -14.21
C LYS A 329 4.19 19.69 -13.83
N ASN A 330 4.14 20.00 -12.54
CA ASN A 330 3.45 21.18 -11.99
C ASN A 330 1.95 21.26 -12.31
N ASP A 331 1.32 20.10 -12.54
CA ASP A 331 -0.12 20.04 -12.87
C ASP A 331 -0.82 18.82 -12.28
N PHE A 332 -0.58 18.57 -10.99
CA PHE A 332 -1.24 17.50 -10.24
C PHE A 332 -1.58 17.95 -8.81
N LEU A 333 -2.48 17.22 -8.15
CA LEU A 333 -2.89 17.45 -6.78
C LEU A 333 -2.33 16.35 -5.87
N LEU A 334 -1.73 16.75 -4.75
CA LEU A 334 -1.24 15.83 -3.72
C LEU A 334 -2.07 15.97 -2.45
N PHE A 335 -2.71 14.90 -2.01
CA PHE A 335 -3.21 14.76 -0.65
C PHE A 335 -2.23 13.96 0.19
N VAL A 336 -1.87 14.48 1.35
CA VAL A 336 -1.08 13.76 2.34
C VAL A 336 -1.99 13.41 3.51
N ASP A 337 -2.50 12.18 3.50
CA ASP A 337 -3.40 11.71 4.56
C ASP A 337 -2.64 11.35 5.82
N GLU A 338 -3.24 11.62 6.99
CA GLU A 338 -2.60 11.57 8.30
C GLU A 338 -1.18 12.20 8.27
N SER A 339 -1.11 13.44 7.75
CA SER A 339 0.13 14.13 7.38
C SER A 339 1.18 14.19 8.50
N HIS A 340 0.75 14.31 9.76
CA HIS A 340 1.61 14.32 10.94
C HIS A 340 2.45 13.03 11.10
N VAL A 341 1.97 11.89 10.60
CA VAL A 341 2.70 10.60 10.56
C VAL A 341 3.40 10.43 9.22
N THR A 342 2.68 10.66 8.13
CA THR A 342 3.15 10.40 6.76
C THR A 342 4.40 11.20 6.42
N LEU A 343 4.45 12.49 6.75
CA LEU A 343 5.63 13.33 6.51
C LEU A 343 6.84 12.92 7.35
N SER A 344 6.59 12.51 8.61
CA SER A 344 7.65 12.00 9.48
C SER A 344 8.26 10.70 8.92
N GLN A 345 7.43 9.84 8.32
CA GLN A 345 7.87 8.62 7.67
C GLN A 345 8.70 8.91 6.42
N VAL A 346 8.25 9.83 5.56
CA VAL A 346 9.01 10.25 4.37
C VAL A 346 10.42 10.73 4.74
N ARG A 347 10.55 11.50 5.84
CA ARG A 347 11.87 11.97 6.32
C ARG A 347 12.79 10.84 6.77
N ALA A 348 12.23 9.84 7.45
CA ALA A 348 13.02 8.77 8.02
C ALA A 348 13.54 7.75 6.99
N MET A 349 12.92 7.66 5.80
CA MET A 349 13.24 6.62 4.81
C MET A 349 14.67 6.73 4.27
N TYR A 350 15.15 7.93 3.96
CA TYR A 350 16.47 8.13 3.36
C TYR A 350 17.62 7.67 4.26
N GLU A 351 17.62 8.09 5.51
CA GLU A 351 18.76 7.85 6.43
C GLU A 351 18.98 6.35 6.71
N GLY A 352 17.88 5.61 6.87
CA GLY A 352 17.96 4.16 7.09
C GLY A 352 18.53 3.40 5.88
N ASP A 353 18.08 3.74 4.67
CA ASP A 353 18.58 3.13 3.43
C ASP A 353 20.04 3.50 3.18
N HIS A 354 20.41 4.77 3.35
CA HIS A 354 21.77 5.26 3.15
C HIS A 354 22.78 4.57 4.07
N SER A 355 22.50 4.50 5.38
CA SER A 355 23.39 3.86 6.35
C SER A 355 23.65 2.38 6.03
N ARG A 356 22.60 1.65 5.66
CA ARG A 356 22.69 0.25 5.26
C ARG A 356 23.57 0.06 4.02
N LYS A 357 23.33 0.85 2.97
CA LYS A 357 24.07 0.78 1.70
C LYS A 357 25.52 1.25 1.84
N GLN A 358 25.78 2.23 2.68
CA GLN A 358 27.14 2.66 3.01
C GLN A 358 27.96 1.49 3.57
N THR A 359 27.38 0.70 4.48
CA THR A 359 28.04 -0.49 5.02
C THR A 359 28.33 -1.53 3.95
N LEU A 360 27.39 -1.77 3.02
CA LEU A 360 27.61 -2.68 1.90
C LEU A 360 28.74 -2.21 0.95
N TYR A 361 28.79 -0.91 0.66
CA TYR A 361 29.84 -0.29 -0.14
C TYR A 361 31.22 -0.41 0.53
N ASP A 362 31.31 -0.06 1.84
CA ASP A 362 32.58 -0.06 2.59
C ASP A 362 33.23 -1.46 2.65
N HIS A 363 32.41 -2.52 2.58
CA HIS A 363 32.85 -3.91 2.66
C HIS A 363 32.81 -4.66 1.31
N GLY A 364 32.72 -3.95 0.18
CA GLY A 364 32.84 -4.51 -1.17
C GLY A 364 31.66 -5.40 -1.61
N PHE A 365 30.47 -5.22 -1.07
CA PHE A 365 29.27 -5.94 -1.51
C PHE A 365 28.54 -5.21 -2.65
N ARG A 366 28.63 -3.88 -2.70
CA ARG A 366 27.99 -3.04 -3.73
C ARG A 366 28.91 -1.92 -4.20
N LEU A 367 28.68 -1.47 -5.44
CA LEU A 367 29.31 -0.28 -6.00
C LEU A 367 28.69 1.00 -5.38
N LYS A 368 29.36 2.14 -5.54
CA LYS A 368 28.89 3.43 -5.07
C LYS A 368 27.55 3.83 -5.71
N SER A 369 27.36 3.48 -6.97
CA SER A 369 26.11 3.70 -7.72
C SER A 369 24.88 3.10 -7.07
N ALA A 370 25.00 2.02 -6.28
CA ALA A 370 23.91 1.45 -5.53
C ALA A 370 23.33 2.41 -4.48
N MET A 371 24.10 3.40 -4.00
CA MET A 371 23.64 4.43 -3.09
C MET A 371 22.68 5.42 -3.75
N ASP A 372 22.72 5.55 -5.09
CA ASP A 372 21.83 6.42 -5.87
C ASP A 372 20.49 5.76 -6.21
N ASN A 373 20.35 4.44 -5.97
CA ASN A 373 19.04 3.78 -5.90
C ASN A 373 18.46 3.93 -4.48
N ARG A 374 17.85 5.03 -4.19
CA ARG A 374 17.45 5.45 -2.85
C ARG A 374 16.06 6.08 -2.86
N PRO A 375 15.37 6.14 -1.71
CA PRO A 375 14.21 7.00 -1.62
C PRO A 375 14.62 8.47 -1.77
N LEU A 376 13.67 9.31 -2.16
CA LEU A 376 13.88 10.76 -2.18
C LEU A 376 14.28 11.27 -0.80
N LYS A 377 15.19 12.25 -0.76
CA LYS A 377 15.38 13.09 0.41
C LYS A 377 14.15 13.97 0.61
N TYR A 378 13.85 14.32 1.86
CA TYR A 378 12.67 15.15 2.15
C TYR A 378 12.62 16.48 1.37
N PRO A 379 13.73 17.26 1.22
CA PRO A 379 13.73 18.45 0.38
C PRO A 379 13.46 18.16 -1.11
N GLU A 380 13.91 17.00 -1.63
CA GLU A 380 13.62 16.59 -3.01
C GLU A 380 12.13 16.28 -3.20
N PHE A 381 11.53 15.57 -2.23
CA PHE A 381 10.10 15.32 -2.19
C PHE A 381 9.29 16.62 -2.14
N GLU A 382 9.72 17.60 -1.32
CA GLU A 382 9.05 18.91 -1.26
C GLU A 382 9.15 19.69 -2.58
N ALA A 383 10.31 19.64 -3.23
CA ALA A 383 10.54 20.34 -4.50
C ALA A 383 9.70 19.82 -5.67
N MET A 384 9.24 18.56 -5.60
CA MET A 384 8.40 17.94 -6.62
C MET A 384 6.90 18.20 -6.43
N GLN A 385 6.50 18.81 -5.31
CA GLN A 385 5.09 19.07 -5.02
C GLN A 385 4.61 20.31 -5.80
N ASP A 386 3.41 20.22 -6.42
CA ASP A 386 2.73 21.37 -7.02
C ASP A 386 1.68 21.97 -6.08
N ARG A 387 0.60 21.24 -5.86
CA ARG A 387 -0.51 21.62 -4.99
C ARG A 387 -0.71 20.54 -3.94
N VAL A 388 -0.58 20.91 -2.67
CA VAL A 388 -0.64 19.97 -1.54
C VAL A 388 -1.75 20.34 -0.59
N ILE A 389 -2.55 19.35 -0.22
CA ILE A 389 -3.49 19.43 0.89
C ILE A 389 -3.07 18.43 1.95
N TYR A 390 -2.62 18.91 3.09
CA TYR A 390 -2.35 18.11 4.27
C TYR A 390 -3.66 17.77 4.97
N VAL A 391 -3.95 16.49 5.14
CA VAL A 391 -5.19 16.00 5.75
C VAL A 391 -4.85 15.35 7.09
N SER A 392 -5.35 15.89 8.18
CA SER A 392 -5.09 15.35 9.52
C SER A 392 -6.10 15.88 10.55
N ALA A 393 -6.36 15.11 11.60
CA ALA A 393 -7.06 15.61 12.80
C ALA A 393 -6.11 16.42 13.72
N THR A 394 -4.81 16.20 13.57
CA THR A 394 -3.73 16.78 14.40
C THR A 394 -2.51 17.11 13.51
N PRO A 395 -2.62 18.11 12.59
CA PRO A 395 -1.47 18.55 11.80
C PRO A 395 -0.30 18.96 12.69
N GLY A 396 0.92 18.72 12.25
CA GLY A 396 2.13 19.08 12.99
C GLY A 396 2.49 20.56 12.83
N PRO A 397 3.40 21.10 13.67
CA PRO A 397 3.81 22.50 13.63
C PRO A 397 4.34 22.95 12.26
N GLU A 398 5.03 22.05 11.55
CA GLU A 398 5.58 22.37 10.23
C GLU A 398 4.51 22.54 9.16
N GLU A 399 3.46 21.70 9.18
CA GLU A 399 2.33 21.86 8.27
C GLU A 399 1.66 23.22 8.47
N TYR A 400 1.43 23.63 9.74
CA TYR A 400 0.88 24.96 10.05
C TYR A 400 1.78 26.08 9.60
N GLN A 401 3.10 25.95 9.75
CA GLN A 401 4.06 26.96 9.35
C GLN A 401 4.10 27.17 7.82
N LYS A 402 3.89 26.08 7.06
CA LYS A 402 3.99 26.07 5.60
C LYS A 402 2.65 26.32 4.89
N ALA A 403 1.54 26.14 5.57
CA ALA A 403 0.22 26.26 4.97
C ALA A 403 -0.18 27.73 4.77
N GLU A 404 -0.68 28.03 3.59
CA GLU A 404 -1.27 29.31 3.21
C GLU A 404 -2.76 29.41 3.60
N ASN A 405 -3.40 28.26 3.86
CA ASN A 405 -4.79 28.18 4.26
C ASN A 405 -5.01 26.97 5.19
N VAL A 406 -5.85 27.14 6.21
CA VAL A 406 -6.20 26.09 7.18
C VAL A 406 -7.72 26.05 7.29
N VAL A 407 -8.30 24.92 6.89
CA VAL A 407 -9.75 24.70 6.93
C VAL A 407 -10.08 23.62 7.93
N GLU A 408 -10.92 23.93 8.91
CA GLU A 408 -11.40 22.96 9.90
C GLU A 408 -12.67 22.26 9.40
N GLN A 409 -12.73 20.94 9.65
CA GLN A 409 -13.91 20.09 9.40
C GLN A 409 -14.21 19.29 10.67
N ILE A 410 -15.04 19.86 11.54
CA ILE A 410 -15.35 19.34 12.87
C ILE A 410 -16.68 18.59 12.86
N ILE A 411 -17.66 19.07 12.12
CA ILE A 411 -19.01 18.51 12.11
C ILE A 411 -19.04 17.12 11.48
N ARG A 412 -19.54 16.15 12.23
CA ARG A 412 -19.87 14.81 11.73
C ARG A 412 -21.31 14.80 11.24
N PRO A 413 -21.57 14.40 9.99
CA PRO A 413 -22.95 14.30 9.47
C PRO A 413 -23.86 13.38 10.28
N THR A 414 -23.28 12.40 10.98
CA THR A 414 -23.99 11.45 11.87
C THR A 414 -24.42 12.06 13.19
N GLY A 415 -24.04 13.30 13.50
CA GLY A 415 -24.30 13.97 14.77
C GLY A 415 -23.46 13.45 15.95
N LEU A 416 -22.58 12.49 15.76
CA LEU A 416 -21.76 11.90 16.82
C LEU A 416 -20.85 12.93 17.50
N LEU A 417 -20.91 13.00 18.82
CA LEU A 417 -20.08 13.88 19.63
C LEU A 417 -18.70 13.27 19.86
N ASP A 418 -17.70 14.11 20.09
CA ASP A 418 -16.46 13.63 20.70
C ASP A 418 -16.75 13.02 22.08
N PRO A 419 -16.00 11.98 22.52
CA PRO A 419 -16.29 11.27 23.75
C PRO A 419 -16.16 12.16 24.99
N GLU A 420 -16.86 11.80 26.04
CA GLU A 420 -16.66 12.37 27.37
C GLU A 420 -15.30 11.92 27.92
N ILE A 421 -14.51 12.87 28.46
CA ILE A 421 -13.23 12.58 29.09
C ILE A 421 -13.34 12.74 30.59
N VAL A 422 -12.91 11.69 31.33
CA VAL A 422 -12.85 11.69 32.80
C VAL A 422 -11.43 11.39 33.22
N VAL A 423 -10.85 12.23 34.09
CA VAL A 423 -9.56 11.98 34.71
C VAL A 423 -9.80 11.36 36.09
N ARG A 424 -9.14 10.23 36.35
CA ARG A 424 -9.24 9.50 37.62
C ARG A 424 -7.84 9.22 38.21
N PRO A 425 -7.70 9.11 39.54
CA PRO A 425 -6.41 8.84 40.17
C PRO A 425 -5.87 7.46 39.81
N THR A 426 -4.56 7.29 39.81
CA THR A 426 -3.91 6.01 39.53
C THR A 426 -4.11 4.99 40.68
N LYS A 427 -4.40 5.48 41.89
CA LYS A 427 -4.68 4.61 43.04
C LYS A 427 -5.94 3.80 42.80
N ASN A 428 -5.85 2.47 42.91
CA ASN A 428 -6.93 1.50 42.65
C ASN A 428 -7.47 1.54 41.19
N GLN A 429 -6.65 2.01 40.23
CA GLN A 429 -7.06 2.15 38.82
C GLN A 429 -7.54 0.83 38.20
N ILE A 430 -7.00 -0.32 38.60
CA ILE A 430 -7.37 -1.63 38.04
C ILE A 430 -8.76 -2.07 38.53
N GLU A 431 -9.06 -1.87 39.81
CA GLU A 431 -10.39 -2.19 40.37
C GLU A 431 -11.48 -1.27 39.80
N ASP A 432 -11.16 -0.01 39.64
CA ASP A 432 -12.06 0.98 39.02
C ASP A 432 -12.31 0.65 37.55
N LEU A 433 -11.27 0.36 36.79
CA LEU A 433 -11.34 -0.06 35.41
C LEU A 433 -12.17 -1.34 35.24
N TYR A 434 -11.98 -2.33 36.13
CA TYR A 434 -12.75 -3.57 36.08
C TYR A 434 -14.26 -3.36 36.25
N LYS A 435 -14.69 -2.42 37.09
CA LYS A 435 -16.11 -2.07 37.25
C LYS A 435 -16.66 -1.47 35.95
N GLU A 436 -15.95 -0.51 35.35
CA GLU A 436 -16.33 0.12 34.08
C GLU A 436 -16.40 -0.92 32.94
N ILE A 437 -15.43 -1.84 32.85
CA ILE A 437 -15.43 -2.93 31.87
C ILE A 437 -16.69 -3.78 32.01
N LYS A 438 -17.06 -4.21 33.23
CA LYS A 438 -18.26 -5.02 33.45
C LYS A 438 -19.54 -4.32 33.05
N GLU A 439 -19.66 -3.01 33.30
CA GLU A 439 -20.81 -2.22 32.90
C GLU A 439 -20.93 -2.16 31.37
N ARG A 440 -19.82 -1.95 30.66
CA ARG A 440 -19.79 -1.87 29.20
C ARG A 440 -20.06 -3.22 28.53
N ILE A 441 -19.52 -4.31 29.06
CA ILE A 441 -19.80 -5.66 28.56
C ILE A 441 -21.27 -6.01 28.68
N LYS A 442 -21.93 -5.63 29.80
CA LYS A 442 -23.38 -5.81 29.96
C LYS A 442 -24.20 -5.05 28.93
N ALA A 443 -23.71 -3.91 28.46
CA ALA A 443 -24.32 -3.13 27.39
C ALA A 443 -24.03 -3.67 25.98
N GLY A 444 -23.17 -4.68 25.86
CA GLY A 444 -22.73 -5.23 24.57
C GLY A 444 -21.62 -4.45 23.87
N ASP A 445 -21.04 -3.49 24.56
CA ASP A 445 -19.99 -2.61 24.03
C ASP A 445 -18.59 -3.26 24.12
N ARG A 446 -17.61 -2.68 23.41
CA ARG A 446 -16.19 -3.10 23.41
C ARG A 446 -15.31 -2.05 24.04
N ILE A 447 -14.17 -2.52 24.57
CA ILE A 447 -13.26 -1.71 25.37
C ILE A 447 -11.84 -1.77 24.77
N LEU A 448 -11.18 -0.60 24.69
CA LEU A 448 -9.75 -0.49 24.39
C LEU A 448 -8.99 0.01 25.63
N ILE A 449 -7.86 -0.60 25.94
CA ILE A 449 -6.97 -0.17 27.04
C ILE A 449 -5.59 0.10 26.47
N THR A 450 -5.03 1.29 26.74
CA THR A 450 -3.68 1.64 26.32
C THR A 450 -2.72 1.68 27.49
N THR A 451 -1.60 0.96 27.36
CA THR A 451 -0.50 0.92 28.35
C THR A 451 0.76 1.56 27.78
N LEU A 452 1.81 1.68 28.58
CA LEU A 452 3.10 2.27 28.18
C LEU A 452 4.11 1.25 27.69
N THR A 453 4.03 0.01 28.19
CA THR A 453 5.03 -1.05 27.90
C THR A 453 4.35 -2.37 27.55
N LYS A 454 5.07 -3.24 26.81
CA LYS A 454 4.62 -4.61 26.48
C LYS A 454 4.30 -5.38 27.76
N LYS A 455 5.21 -5.36 28.71
CA LYS A 455 5.04 -6.06 29.98
C LYS A 455 3.77 -5.63 30.72
N MET A 456 3.48 -4.32 30.79
CA MET A 456 2.23 -3.85 31.40
C MET A 456 1.00 -4.34 30.64
N ALA A 457 1.07 -4.41 29.30
CA ALA A 457 -0.06 -4.92 28.51
C ALA A 457 -0.27 -6.42 28.76
N GLU A 458 0.79 -7.20 28.81
CA GLU A 458 0.75 -8.64 29.12
C GLU A 458 0.24 -8.89 30.53
N ASP A 459 0.87 -8.28 31.56
CA ASP A 459 0.46 -8.42 32.95
C ASP A 459 -1.01 -8.04 33.18
N LEU A 460 -1.48 -6.97 32.54
CA LEU A 460 -2.88 -6.54 32.62
C LEU A 460 -3.82 -7.50 31.91
N THR A 461 -3.43 -8.04 30.76
CA THR A 461 -4.20 -9.03 30.02
C THR A 461 -4.36 -10.31 30.85
N ASP A 462 -3.29 -10.81 31.42
CA ASP A 462 -3.31 -12.01 32.26
C ASP A 462 -4.18 -11.81 33.50
N TYR A 463 -4.06 -10.65 34.13
CA TYR A 463 -4.90 -10.31 35.30
C TYR A 463 -6.38 -10.27 34.96
N LEU A 464 -6.77 -9.54 33.90
CA LEU A 464 -8.17 -9.43 33.47
C LEU A 464 -8.72 -10.77 32.98
N SER A 465 -7.89 -11.59 32.33
CA SER A 465 -8.27 -12.96 31.91
C SER A 465 -8.51 -13.86 33.11
N SER A 466 -7.73 -13.72 34.21
CA SER A 466 -7.94 -14.47 35.46
C SER A 466 -9.28 -14.13 36.14
N LEU A 467 -9.90 -12.99 35.76
CA LEU A 467 -11.21 -12.57 36.22
C LEU A 467 -12.34 -12.97 35.24
N GLU A 468 -12.09 -13.96 34.39
CA GLU A 468 -13.04 -14.52 33.40
C GLU A 468 -13.53 -13.51 32.34
N LEU A 469 -12.75 -12.46 32.06
CA LEU A 469 -13.01 -11.54 30.96
C LEU A 469 -12.38 -12.06 29.67
N LYS A 470 -13.05 -11.85 28.53
CA LYS A 470 -12.52 -12.18 27.21
C LYS A 470 -11.60 -11.06 26.73
N VAL A 471 -10.31 -11.21 27.01
CA VAL A 471 -9.29 -10.19 26.75
C VAL A 471 -8.28 -10.69 25.71
N ARG A 472 -7.88 -9.80 24.81
CA ARG A 472 -6.73 -10.00 23.93
C ARG A 472 -5.74 -8.85 24.11
N TYR A 473 -4.48 -9.10 23.81
CA TYR A 473 -3.49 -8.02 23.75
C TYR A 473 -2.90 -7.89 22.35
N MET A 474 -2.41 -6.68 22.03
CA MET A 474 -1.81 -6.38 20.74
C MET A 474 -0.57 -5.50 20.90
N HIS A 475 0.51 -5.86 20.21
CA HIS A 475 1.76 -5.09 20.16
C HIS A 475 2.33 -5.04 18.72
N SER A 476 3.45 -4.33 18.55
CA SER A 476 4.06 -4.08 17.23
C SER A 476 4.63 -5.31 16.53
N GLU A 477 4.88 -6.40 17.25
CA GLU A 477 5.50 -7.62 16.70
C GLU A 477 4.48 -8.68 16.27
N ILE A 478 3.17 -8.43 16.50
CA ILE A 478 2.10 -9.31 16.02
C ILE A 478 2.01 -9.17 14.50
N GLU A 479 1.98 -10.31 13.82
CA GLU A 479 1.86 -10.38 12.37
C GLU A 479 0.55 -9.75 11.86
N THR A 480 0.58 -9.26 10.61
CA THR A 480 -0.55 -8.54 10.04
C THR A 480 -1.83 -9.36 10.03
N PHE A 481 -1.75 -10.66 9.74
CA PHE A 481 -2.92 -11.56 9.73
C PHE A 481 -3.53 -11.75 11.12
N GLU A 482 -2.71 -12.05 12.12
CA GLU A 482 -3.16 -12.21 13.51
C GLU A 482 -3.81 -10.93 14.04
N ARG A 483 -3.24 -9.77 13.68
CA ARG A 483 -3.78 -8.46 14.04
C ARG A 483 -5.20 -8.25 13.51
N VAL A 484 -5.43 -8.63 12.26
CA VAL A 484 -6.76 -8.54 11.63
C VAL A 484 -7.75 -9.49 12.32
N GLU A 485 -7.30 -10.68 12.69
CA GLU A 485 -8.13 -11.65 13.41
C GLU A 485 -8.52 -11.12 14.79
N ILE A 486 -7.58 -10.56 15.56
CA ILE A 486 -7.86 -9.93 16.86
C ILE A 486 -8.90 -8.81 16.74
N ILE A 487 -8.80 -7.97 15.71
CA ILE A 487 -9.80 -6.91 15.47
C ILE A 487 -11.16 -7.50 15.12
N LYS A 488 -11.21 -8.55 14.31
CA LYS A 488 -12.44 -9.27 13.99
C LYS A 488 -13.07 -9.90 15.23
N GLU A 489 -12.26 -10.52 16.09
CA GLU A 489 -12.73 -11.07 17.36
C GLU A 489 -13.34 -10.00 18.27
N LEU A 490 -12.71 -8.82 18.36
CA LEU A 490 -13.24 -7.69 19.12
C LEU A 490 -14.59 -7.21 18.56
N ARG A 491 -14.69 -7.02 17.24
CA ARG A 491 -15.92 -6.58 16.58
C ARG A 491 -17.06 -7.60 16.67
N THR A 492 -16.75 -8.89 16.60
CA THR A 492 -17.76 -9.97 16.67
C THR A 492 -18.14 -10.35 18.10
N GLY A 493 -17.44 -9.86 19.12
CA GLY A 493 -17.70 -10.18 20.52
C GLY A 493 -17.12 -11.51 20.99
N LYS A 494 -16.21 -12.10 20.23
CA LYS A 494 -15.37 -13.18 20.72
C LYS A 494 -14.37 -12.69 21.76
N CYS A 495 -13.98 -11.41 21.66
CA CYS A 495 -13.18 -10.66 22.59
C CYS A 495 -13.95 -9.40 23.00
N ASP A 496 -13.93 -9.02 24.28
CA ASP A 496 -14.63 -7.86 24.81
C ASP A 496 -13.67 -6.69 25.09
N VAL A 497 -12.42 -7.01 25.44
CA VAL A 497 -11.38 -6.05 25.83
C VAL A 497 -10.11 -6.28 25.00
N LEU A 498 -9.61 -5.22 24.41
CA LEU A 498 -8.32 -5.23 23.74
C LEU A 498 -7.34 -4.33 24.47
N VAL A 499 -6.23 -4.91 24.92
CA VAL A 499 -5.13 -4.21 25.62
C VAL A 499 -3.96 -4.03 24.67
N GLY A 500 -3.32 -2.86 24.68
CA GLY A 500 -2.11 -2.68 23.88
C GLY A 500 -1.38 -1.37 24.13
N ILE A 501 -0.18 -1.26 23.56
CA ILE A 501 0.71 -0.11 23.77
C ILE A 501 0.34 1.04 22.85
N ASN A 502 0.18 0.75 21.59
CA ASN A 502 0.01 1.73 20.52
C ASN A 502 -1.06 1.28 19.53
N LEU A 503 -2.18 0.81 20.08
CA LEU A 503 -3.31 0.24 19.33
C LEU A 503 -3.83 1.15 18.21
N LEU A 504 -3.42 2.41 18.20
CA LEU A 504 -4.18 3.50 17.58
C LEU A 504 -3.48 4.16 16.41
N ARG A 505 -2.23 3.78 16.10
CA ARG A 505 -1.50 4.33 14.94
C ARG A 505 -2.06 3.89 13.58
N GLU A 506 -2.91 2.85 13.53
CA GLU A 506 -3.15 2.12 12.29
C GLU A 506 -4.62 2.07 11.88
N GLY A 507 -5.29 3.21 11.80
CA GLY A 507 -6.55 3.33 11.06
C GLY A 507 -7.71 2.43 11.53
N LEU A 508 -7.71 1.94 12.78
CA LEU A 508 -8.75 1.07 13.30
C LEU A 508 -10.11 1.77 13.33
N ASP A 509 -11.04 1.26 12.56
CA ASP A 509 -12.43 1.69 12.53
C ASP A 509 -13.31 0.67 13.27
N ILE A 510 -13.48 0.87 14.59
CA ILE A 510 -14.22 -0.05 15.45
C ILE A 510 -15.36 0.73 16.12
N PRO A 511 -16.52 0.86 15.46
CA PRO A 511 -17.65 1.60 16.02
C PRO A 511 -18.26 0.96 17.28
N GLU A 512 -17.96 -0.30 17.54
CA GLU A 512 -18.43 -1.02 18.72
C GLU A 512 -17.72 -0.61 20.02
N VAL A 513 -16.59 0.14 19.92
CA VAL A 513 -15.83 0.63 21.08
C VAL A 513 -16.51 1.83 21.70
N SER A 514 -16.98 1.68 22.94
CA SER A 514 -17.58 2.76 23.73
C SER A 514 -16.69 3.26 24.87
N LEU A 515 -15.70 2.46 25.31
CA LEU A 515 -14.77 2.85 26.37
C LEU A 515 -13.33 2.74 25.92
N ILE A 516 -12.57 3.80 26.20
CA ILE A 516 -11.12 3.80 26.09
C ILE A 516 -10.52 4.15 27.46
N ALA A 517 -9.67 3.29 27.96
CA ALA A 517 -8.90 3.54 29.16
C ALA A 517 -7.43 3.82 28.84
N ILE A 518 -6.91 4.94 29.30
CA ILE A 518 -5.52 5.36 29.12
C ILE A 518 -4.83 5.24 30.47
N MET A 519 -4.01 4.19 30.61
CA MET A 519 -3.26 3.95 31.86
C MET A 519 -2.06 4.89 31.92
N ASP A 520 -1.74 5.38 33.12
CA ASP A 520 -0.60 6.27 33.35
C ASP A 520 -0.55 7.44 32.36
N ALA A 521 -1.66 8.16 32.22
CA ALA A 521 -1.80 9.22 31.23
C ALA A 521 -0.93 10.46 31.51
N ASP A 522 -0.46 10.62 32.76
CA ASP A 522 0.42 11.69 33.19
C ASP A 522 1.93 11.41 33.01
N LYS A 523 2.30 10.25 32.49
CA LYS A 523 3.71 9.97 32.20
C LYS A 523 4.16 10.71 30.95
N ILE A 524 5.37 11.28 31.02
CA ILE A 524 5.96 12.01 29.87
C ILE A 524 6.51 11.00 28.87
N GLY A 525 6.14 11.17 27.61
CA GLY A 525 6.64 10.34 26.51
C GLY A 525 5.83 10.51 25.22
N PHE A 526 6.37 9.99 24.14
CA PHE A 526 5.77 10.09 22.82
C PHE A 526 4.31 9.54 22.76
N LEU A 527 4.03 8.47 23.50
CA LEU A 527 2.69 7.84 23.57
C LEU A 527 1.67 8.65 24.38
N ARG A 528 2.11 9.69 25.07
CA ARG A 528 1.28 10.58 25.90
C ARG A 528 1.42 12.04 25.47
N SER A 529 1.89 12.29 24.24
CA SER A 529 1.83 13.62 23.64
C SER A 529 0.36 14.02 23.36
N ALA A 530 0.08 15.32 23.27
CA ALA A 530 -1.26 15.82 22.96
C ALA A 530 -1.84 15.20 21.67
N THR A 531 -1.03 15.11 20.62
CA THR A 531 -1.39 14.43 19.35
C THR A 531 -1.80 12.98 19.59
N SER A 532 -0.99 12.20 20.32
CA SER A 532 -1.27 10.80 20.61
C SER A 532 -2.55 10.62 21.43
N LEU A 533 -2.77 11.49 22.43
CA LEU A 533 -3.98 11.48 23.24
C LEU A 533 -5.22 11.82 22.40
N ILE A 534 -5.19 12.88 21.59
CA ILE A 534 -6.30 13.26 20.70
C ILE A 534 -6.65 12.15 19.72
N GLN A 535 -5.66 11.51 19.13
CA GLN A 535 -5.87 10.36 18.23
C GLN A 535 -6.51 9.16 18.94
N THR A 536 -6.06 8.88 20.16
CA THR A 536 -6.63 7.84 21.02
C THR A 536 -8.10 8.14 21.37
N ILE A 537 -8.36 9.32 21.87
CA ILE A 537 -9.71 9.81 22.22
C ILE A 537 -10.65 9.67 21.03
N GLY A 538 -10.21 10.07 19.86
CA GLY A 538 -10.97 10.02 18.61
C GLY A 538 -11.48 8.63 18.21
N ARG A 539 -10.91 7.54 18.73
CA ARG A 539 -11.38 6.17 18.44
C ARG A 539 -12.74 5.87 19.10
N ALA A 540 -13.05 6.47 20.25
CA ALA A 540 -14.36 6.34 20.88
C ALA A 540 -15.44 7.28 20.28
N ALA A 541 -15.06 8.19 19.39
CA ALA A 541 -15.98 9.17 18.78
C ALA A 541 -16.96 8.59 17.73
N ARG A 542 -16.94 7.27 17.51
CA ARG A 542 -17.83 6.55 16.59
C ARG A 542 -19.00 5.87 17.29
N ASN A 543 -18.99 5.88 18.61
CA ASN A 543 -20.04 5.35 19.46
C ASN A 543 -20.78 6.47 20.19
N VAL A 544 -22.09 6.41 20.24
CA VAL A 544 -22.92 7.41 20.91
C VAL A 544 -22.62 7.48 22.41
N ASN A 545 -22.22 6.37 23.01
CA ASN A 545 -21.85 6.24 24.43
C ASN A 545 -20.34 6.37 24.66
N GLY A 546 -19.61 7.00 23.71
CA GLY A 546 -18.15 7.12 23.76
C GLY A 546 -17.67 7.81 25.03
N LYS A 547 -16.80 7.14 25.80
CA LYS A 547 -16.18 7.64 27.04
C LYS A 547 -14.68 7.32 27.03
N VAL A 548 -13.89 8.25 27.53
CA VAL A 548 -12.45 8.05 27.74
C VAL A 548 -12.13 8.27 29.22
N ILE A 549 -11.43 7.32 29.82
CA ILE A 549 -10.91 7.45 31.17
C ILE A 549 -9.38 7.59 31.09
N MET A 550 -8.87 8.68 31.64
CA MET A 550 -7.45 8.91 31.81
C MET A 550 -7.06 8.66 33.28
N TYR A 551 -6.28 7.63 33.54
CA TYR A 551 -5.74 7.40 34.87
C TYR A 551 -4.47 8.21 35.06
N ALA A 552 -4.53 9.22 35.95
CA ALA A 552 -3.45 10.18 36.17
C ALA A 552 -3.56 10.80 37.56
N ASP A 553 -2.43 11.05 38.22
CA ASP A 553 -2.40 11.72 39.53
C ASP A 553 -2.26 13.26 39.37
N LYS A 554 -1.82 13.69 38.18
CA LYS A 554 -1.71 15.10 37.79
C LYS A 554 -2.07 15.31 36.32
N THR A 555 -2.64 16.45 36.00
CA THR A 555 -2.88 16.83 34.61
C THR A 555 -1.63 17.45 34.02
N THR A 556 -1.08 16.85 32.95
CA THR A 556 0.05 17.42 32.19
C THR A 556 -0.45 18.39 31.14
N ASP A 557 0.46 19.23 30.58
CA ASP A 557 0.11 20.17 29.50
C ASP A 557 -0.48 19.45 28.29
N ALA A 558 0.08 18.28 27.93
CA ALA A 558 -0.44 17.45 26.84
C ALA A 558 -1.86 16.93 27.11
N MET A 559 -2.17 16.53 28.35
CA MET A 559 -3.53 16.15 28.75
C MET A 559 -4.46 17.36 28.70
N ALA A 560 -4.04 18.52 29.23
CA ALA A 560 -4.85 19.74 29.24
C ALA A 560 -5.21 20.17 27.81
N GLU A 561 -4.24 20.16 26.91
CA GLU A 561 -4.46 20.45 25.48
C GLU A 561 -5.46 19.48 24.84
N ALA A 562 -5.27 18.16 25.03
CA ALA A 562 -6.15 17.13 24.47
C ALA A 562 -7.58 17.24 25.02
N ILE A 563 -7.75 17.46 26.31
CA ILE A 563 -9.05 17.65 26.95
C ILE A 563 -9.76 18.90 26.42
N THR A 564 -9.05 20.03 26.39
CA THR A 564 -9.60 21.32 25.94
C THR A 564 -10.04 21.23 24.48
N GLU A 565 -9.23 20.68 23.59
CA GLU A 565 -9.57 20.54 22.17
C GLU A 565 -10.77 19.59 21.97
N THR A 566 -10.81 18.49 22.70
CA THR A 566 -11.95 17.54 22.62
C THR A 566 -13.25 18.18 23.12
N GLN A 567 -13.19 18.94 24.21
CA GLN A 567 -14.36 19.70 24.73
C GLN A 567 -14.80 20.78 23.75
N ARG A 568 -13.89 21.51 23.13
CA ARG A 568 -14.19 22.49 22.08
C ARG A 568 -14.95 21.85 20.92
N ARG A 569 -14.44 20.74 20.39
CA ARG A 569 -15.06 20.00 19.29
C ARG A 569 -16.43 19.47 19.67
N ARG A 570 -16.56 18.91 20.88
CA ARG A 570 -17.81 18.40 21.41
C ARG A 570 -18.88 19.51 21.49
N ALA A 571 -18.53 20.70 22.00
CA ALA A 571 -19.42 21.83 22.11
C ALA A 571 -19.92 22.33 20.74
N ILE A 572 -19.02 22.44 19.76
CA ILE A 572 -19.35 22.83 18.37
C ILE A 572 -20.34 21.83 17.76
N GLN A 573 -20.06 20.54 17.86
CA GLN A 573 -20.95 19.51 17.34
C GLN A 573 -22.31 19.49 18.03
N GLN A 574 -22.34 19.69 19.34
CA GLN A 574 -23.59 19.72 20.10
C GLN A 574 -24.46 20.93 19.73
N ALA A 575 -23.86 22.10 19.56
CA ALA A 575 -24.56 23.30 19.09
C ALA A 575 -25.18 23.06 17.71
N TYR A 576 -24.39 22.52 16.79
CA TYR A 576 -24.85 22.17 15.44
C TYR A 576 -26.02 21.15 15.47
N ASN A 577 -25.90 20.09 16.27
CA ASN A 577 -26.97 19.10 16.41
C ASN A 577 -28.28 19.71 16.93
N THR A 578 -28.17 20.63 17.92
CA THR A 578 -29.33 21.31 18.49
C THR A 578 -30.00 22.24 17.47
N GLU A 579 -29.21 22.99 16.73
CA GLU A 579 -29.70 23.92 15.70
C GLU A 579 -30.44 23.18 14.55
N HIS A 580 -29.92 22.01 14.16
CA HIS A 580 -30.44 21.24 13.02
C HIS A 580 -31.33 20.07 13.42
N GLY A 581 -31.63 19.89 14.71
CA GLY A 581 -32.48 18.80 15.21
C GLY A 581 -31.91 17.39 14.96
N ILE A 582 -30.58 17.25 14.94
CA ILE A 582 -29.92 15.99 14.67
C ILE A 582 -29.78 15.17 15.94
N THR A 583 -30.26 13.92 15.91
CA THR A 583 -30.02 12.94 16.97
C THR A 583 -28.81 12.08 16.62
N PRO A 584 -27.77 12.05 17.48
CA PRO A 584 -26.59 11.23 17.24
C PRO A 584 -26.92 9.74 17.10
N THR A 585 -26.34 9.08 16.08
CA THR A 585 -26.54 7.65 15.86
C THR A 585 -25.21 6.95 15.69
N THR A 586 -25.02 5.80 16.36
CA THR A 586 -23.81 4.97 16.21
C THR A 586 -23.72 4.43 14.78
N ILE A 587 -22.54 4.51 14.18
CA ILE A 587 -22.26 3.99 12.84
C ILE A 587 -22.32 2.46 12.89
N LYS A 588 -23.13 1.84 12.05
CA LYS A 588 -23.14 0.38 11.85
C LYS A 588 -22.40 0.05 10.56
N LYS A 589 -21.28 -0.64 10.66
CA LYS A 589 -20.55 -1.18 9.50
C LYS A 589 -20.57 -2.70 9.54
N SER A 590 -20.80 -3.35 8.39
CA SER A 590 -20.75 -4.81 8.32
C SER A 590 -19.33 -5.31 8.63
N VAL A 591 -19.23 -6.43 9.34
CA VAL A 591 -17.94 -7.05 9.70
C VAL A 591 -17.28 -7.74 8.50
N GLN A 592 -18.04 -7.96 7.42
CA GLN A 592 -17.62 -8.77 6.27
C GLN A 592 -16.67 -8.10 5.27
N ASP A 593 -16.37 -6.80 5.37
CA ASP A 593 -15.94 -6.05 4.17
C ASP A 593 -14.44 -6.01 3.82
N ILE A 594 -13.52 -6.51 4.64
CA ILE A 594 -12.09 -6.23 4.34
C ILE A 594 -11.29 -7.49 3.98
N LEU A 595 -11.59 -8.64 4.56
CA LEU A 595 -10.79 -9.85 4.38
C LEU A 595 -11.49 -10.94 3.58
N VAL A 596 -12.81 -10.99 3.68
CA VAL A 596 -13.59 -12.04 2.99
C VAL A 596 -13.45 -11.88 1.47
N ARG A 597 -13.46 -10.66 0.93
CA ARG A 597 -13.28 -10.44 -0.52
C ARG A 597 -11.86 -10.76 -1.01
N VAL A 598 -10.83 -10.39 -0.26
CA VAL A 598 -9.43 -10.73 -0.63
C VAL A 598 -9.20 -12.25 -0.50
N GLN A 599 -9.79 -12.89 0.52
CA GLN A 599 -9.75 -14.34 0.66
C GLN A 599 -10.63 -15.05 -0.38
N GLU A 600 -11.82 -14.52 -0.70
CA GLU A 600 -12.68 -15.05 -1.75
C GLU A 600 -12.10 -14.82 -3.15
N GLU A 601 -11.45 -13.69 -3.41
CA GLU A 601 -10.72 -13.47 -4.67
C GLU A 601 -9.48 -14.36 -4.78
N LYS A 602 -8.70 -14.53 -3.69
CA LYS A 602 -7.60 -15.52 -3.66
C LYS A 602 -8.13 -16.94 -3.83
N ARG A 603 -9.21 -17.32 -3.12
CA ARG A 603 -9.80 -18.64 -3.21
C ARG A 603 -10.37 -18.91 -4.61
N LYS A 604 -11.05 -17.94 -5.22
CA LYS A 604 -11.53 -18.06 -6.60
C LYS A 604 -10.39 -18.15 -7.61
N ALA A 605 -9.32 -17.39 -7.43
CA ALA A 605 -8.13 -17.49 -8.29
C ALA A 605 -7.39 -18.82 -8.10
N GLU A 606 -7.29 -19.34 -6.87
CA GLU A 606 -6.73 -20.66 -6.57
C GLU A 606 -7.61 -21.78 -7.11
N GLU A 607 -8.94 -21.70 -6.94
CA GLU A 607 -9.91 -22.68 -7.47
C GLU A 607 -9.87 -22.75 -9.01
N VAL A 608 -9.78 -21.61 -9.68
CA VAL A 608 -9.67 -21.55 -11.15
C VAL A 608 -8.32 -22.08 -11.62
N ASN A 609 -7.23 -21.76 -10.94
CA ASN A 609 -5.90 -22.27 -11.29
C ASN A 609 -5.81 -23.80 -11.11
N VAL A 610 -6.41 -24.34 -10.06
CA VAL A 610 -6.53 -25.77 -9.81
C VAL A 610 -7.36 -26.43 -10.91
N GLN A 611 -8.47 -25.82 -11.35
CA GLN A 611 -9.31 -26.37 -12.42
C GLN A 611 -8.59 -26.39 -13.76
N VAL A 612 -7.88 -25.32 -14.13
CA VAL A 612 -7.07 -25.25 -15.37
C VAL A 612 -5.93 -26.27 -15.34
N MET A 613 -5.29 -26.46 -14.18
CA MET A 613 -4.25 -27.48 -14.02
C MET A 613 -4.83 -28.91 -14.10
N ARG A 614 -6.05 -29.15 -13.60
CA ARG A 614 -6.78 -30.42 -13.74
C ARG A 614 -6.98 -30.78 -15.21
N ASP A 615 -7.48 -29.84 -15.99
CA ASP A 615 -7.80 -30.04 -17.41
C ASP A 615 -6.53 -30.23 -18.26
N SER A 616 -5.38 -29.74 -17.80
CA SER A 616 -4.10 -29.79 -18.50
C SER A 616 -3.12 -30.84 -17.95
N PHE A 617 -3.50 -31.67 -17.00
CA PHE A 617 -2.59 -32.54 -16.24
C PHE A 617 -1.66 -33.40 -17.11
N ASN A 618 -2.14 -33.90 -18.26
CA ASN A 618 -1.35 -34.72 -19.18
C ASN A 618 -0.29 -33.97 -19.98
N ILE A 619 -0.35 -32.61 -20.00
CA ILE A 619 0.51 -31.73 -20.79
C ILE A 619 1.56 -31.04 -19.89
N VAL A 620 1.33 -31.02 -18.56
CA VAL A 620 2.12 -30.26 -17.59
C VAL A 620 3.38 -31.03 -17.14
N GLU A 621 4.48 -30.29 -16.89
CA GLU A 621 5.74 -30.88 -16.40
C GLU A 621 5.61 -31.58 -15.03
N PRO A 622 6.45 -32.59 -14.74
CA PRO A 622 6.38 -33.40 -13.50
C PRO A 622 6.45 -32.56 -12.20
N LYS A 623 7.07 -31.40 -12.25
CA LYS A 623 7.22 -30.49 -11.11
C LYS A 623 5.90 -29.76 -10.78
N GLU A 624 5.16 -29.38 -11.80
CA GLU A 624 3.86 -28.72 -11.67
C GLU A 624 2.75 -29.72 -11.31
N ARG A 625 2.84 -30.98 -11.80
CA ARG A 625 1.95 -32.07 -11.38
C ARG A 625 2.03 -32.32 -9.87
N LYS A 626 3.24 -32.28 -9.28
CA LYS A 626 3.43 -32.40 -7.82
C LYS A 626 2.82 -31.22 -7.05
N LYS A 627 2.84 -30.01 -7.63
CA LYS A 627 2.19 -28.84 -7.00
C LYS A 627 0.68 -28.98 -7.02
N LEU A 628 0.10 -29.43 -8.14
CA LEU A 628 -1.33 -29.69 -8.26
C LEU A 628 -1.81 -30.72 -7.23
N ILE A 629 -1.14 -31.86 -7.14
CA ILE A 629 -1.49 -32.91 -6.16
C ILE A 629 -1.45 -32.34 -4.73
N LYS A 630 -0.44 -31.54 -4.37
CA LYS A 630 -0.36 -30.89 -3.05
C LYS A 630 -1.49 -29.87 -2.81
N ALA A 631 -1.91 -29.14 -3.85
CA ALA A 631 -3.02 -28.20 -3.75
C ALA A 631 -4.34 -28.93 -3.49
N LEU A 632 -4.59 -30.01 -4.25
CA LEU A 632 -5.76 -30.86 -4.05
C LEU A 632 -5.78 -31.58 -2.69
N GLU A 633 -4.62 -32.03 -2.19
CA GLU A 633 -4.50 -32.59 -0.83
C GLU A 633 -4.86 -31.57 0.25
N LYS A 634 -4.47 -30.30 0.06
CA LYS A 634 -4.81 -29.22 0.98
C LYS A 634 -6.32 -28.92 0.96
N GLU A 635 -6.91 -28.84 -0.22
CA GLU A 635 -8.36 -28.63 -0.43
C GLU A 635 -9.20 -29.77 0.19
N MET A 636 -8.80 -31.01 -0.04
CA MET A 636 -9.40 -32.18 0.59
C MET A 636 -9.40 -32.11 2.13
N LEU A 637 -8.27 -31.70 2.71
CA LEU A 637 -8.16 -31.55 4.15
C LEU A 637 -9.01 -30.38 4.71
N GLU A 638 -9.21 -29.32 3.95
CA GLU A 638 -10.11 -28.22 4.31
C GLU A 638 -11.58 -28.67 4.30
N HIS A 639 -12.04 -29.36 3.25
CA HIS A 639 -13.38 -29.94 3.21
C HIS A 639 -13.60 -30.93 4.36
N ALA A 640 -12.62 -31.79 4.65
CA ALA A 640 -12.71 -32.71 5.79
C ALA A 640 -12.81 -31.99 7.16
N LYS A 641 -12.09 -30.86 7.34
CA LYS A 641 -12.19 -30.03 8.55
C LYS A 641 -13.55 -29.34 8.70
N ASN A 642 -14.16 -28.96 7.57
CA ASN A 642 -15.47 -28.35 7.52
C ASN A 642 -16.63 -29.38 7.64
N LEU A 643 -16.31 -30.66 7.82
CA LEU A 643 -17.25 -31.80 7.87
C LEU A 643 -17.99 -32.06 6.53
N GLU A 644 -17.43 -31.58 5.43
CA GLU A 644 -17.93 -31.82 4.06
C GLU A 644 -17.26 -33.08 3.49
N PHE A 645 -17.68 -34.24 4.03
CA PHE A 645 -17.02 -35.53 3.77
C PHE A 645 -17.22 -36.07 2.36
N GLU A 646 -18.32 -35.72 1.68
CA GLU A 646 -18.57 -36.13 0.30
C GLU A 646 -17.61 -35.41 -0.66
N GLU A 647 -17.41 -34.13 -0.52
CA GLU A 647 -16.46 -33.34 -1.30
C GLU A 647 -15.01 -33.76 -1.04
N ALA A 648 -14.66 -33.99 0.23
CA ALA A 648 -13.36 -34.54 0.58
C ALA A 648 -13.08 -35.93 -0.02
N ALA A 649 -14.08 -36.77 -0.11
CA ALA A 649 -13.96 -38.12 -0.73
C ALA A 649 -13.75 -38.04 -2.23
N VAL A 650 -14.47 -37.16 -2.93
CA VAL A 650 -14.28 -36.91 -4.38
C VAL A 650 -12.85 -36.42 -4.68
N LEU A 651 -12.35 -35.49 -3.89
CA LEU A 651 -10.98 -35.00 -4.05
C LEU A 651 -9.93 -36.07 -3.75
N ARG A 652 -10.15 -36.91 -2.76
CA ARG A 652 -9.27 -38.04 -2.45
C ARG A 652 -9.16 -39.01 -3.65
N ASP A 653 -10.30 -39.40 -4.19
CA ASP A 653 -10.35 -40.34 -5.31
C ASP A 653 -9.71 -39.76 -6.58
N GLU A 654 -9.83 -38.45 -6.78
CA GLU A 654 -9.15 -37.72 -7.85
C GLU A 654 -7.63 -37.65 -7.63
N ILE A 655 -7.16 -37.36 -6.41
CA ILE A 655 -5.74 -37.38 -6.06
C ILE A 655 -5.12 -38.75 -6.30
N GLU A 656 -5.80 -39.85 -5.94
CA GLU A 656 -5.34 -41.22 -6.20
C GLU A 656 -5.22 -41.48 -7.70
N ARG A 657 -6.22 -41.08 -8.48
CA ARG A 657 -6.20 -41.20 -9.95
C ARG A 657 -5.06 -40.41 -10.58
N LEU A 658 -4.81 -39.16 -10.13
CA LEU A 658 -3.73 -38.34 -10.64
C LEU A 658 -2.34 -38.89 -10.27
N LYS A 659 -2.19 -39.53 -9.11
CA LYS A 659 -0.97 -40.22 -8.69
C LYS A 659 -0.68 -41.48 -9.51
N GLU A 660 -1.71 -42.17 -10.00
CA GLU A 660 -1.56 -43.36 -10.86
C GLU A 660 -1.18 -43.02 -12.30
N ILE A 661 -1.54 -41.82 -12.79
CA ILE A 661 -1.24 -41.35 -14.16
C ILE A 661 0.17 -40.68 -14.22
N GLY A 662 0.74 -40.23 -13.12
CA GLY A 662 2.02 -39.51 -13.04
C GLY A 662 3.12 -40.29 -12.40
#